data_ac7266d620ca3d82eb6439dfdf1e94f2
#
_entry.id   ac7266d620ca3d82eb6439dfdf1e94f2
#
_cell.length_a   1.000
_cell.length_b   1.000
_cell.length_c   1.000
_cell.angle_alpha   90.00
_cell.angle_beta   90.00
_cell.angle_gamma   90.00
#
_symmetry.space_group_name_H-M   'P 1'
#
loop_
_entity.id
_entity.type
_entity.pdbx_description
1 polymer ?
#
loop_
_entity_poly.entity_id
_entity_poly.type
_entity_poly.pdbx_seq_one_letter_code
_entity_poly.pdbx_strand_id
1 'polypeptide(L)'
;MEYTLLILLLPLLSFLLIGVVDLDIPKNGRVWSPKVAGIIGTASLAAVTVLSYVAAFQYFTGERLADGTFPTIVPYNFTWLPLGSLHFDLGILLDPISVMMLVVISTVSLMVHIYSFGYMHGERGFQRYYAYLSLFTMSMLGLVLATNIFQMYMFWELVGVSSYLLIGFYYTAPAAIAASKKAFIVTRFADMFFLVGILVFGYFAHSFNFSFAGDVQMGAHAAPFIQVAVNPTVAAGAFLIPAALVLMFIGGAGKSAMFPLHIWLPDAMEGPTPVSALIHAATMVVAGVFQIARMFPMWMEYAPSALSIVVWVGAITAFYAASVACAQSDIKRVLAFSTISQIAFMMVALGASLPGHGSEGVLDNHAQLGYMAGLFHLFTHAMFKACLFLGAGCIIHAVHSNEMSAMGGLRKYMPITHITFLICCLAIAGVPGLSGFFSKDEIITACFHYSPVLGWWMTLVAAMTAFYMFRLYYGIFWGKDNEAYAEHRPHEAPWTMTLPLIVLSAVTLVGGWIPFGHFVSAAGKAYDIHLDAQIAITSSVIALLSIGLATYIYMGKTQPVADKLEATFPRLHRWAYKRFYMDEVYQFVTHRIIFRYISRPIAWFDRHVIDGFFDFLAWGTQRLSLCIRGLQNGSVQAYAFVFAVGALLVFLIMIL
;
A
#
# COMPACT_ATOMS: atom_id res chain seq x y z
N MET A 1 -5.04 5.90 27.49
CA MET A 1 -5.07 5.16 26.18
C MET A 1 -4.04 4.02 26.10
N GLU A 2 -3.58 3.49 27.22
CA GLU A 2 -2.58 2.40 27.24
C GLU A 2 -3.04 1.10 26.56
N TYR A 3 -4.36 0.84 26.51
CA TYR A 3 -4.93 -0.30 25.80
C TYR A 3 -4.65 -0.31 24.28
N THR A 4 -4.19 0.79 23.69
CA THR A 4 -3.86 0.85 22.27
C THR A 4 -2.71 -0.09 21.86
N LEU A 5 -1.89 -0.52 22.82
CA LEU A 5 -0.90 -1.57 22.62
C LEU A 5 -1.55 -2.89 22.19
N LEU A 6 -2.76 -3.19 22.69
CA LEU A 6 -3.51 -4.39 22.31
C LEU A 6 -3.92 -4.38 20.84
N ILE A 7 -4.08 -3.19 20.23
CA ILE A 7 -4.41 -3.06 18.80
C ILE A 7 -3.31 -3.69 17.93
N LEU A 8 -2.04 -3.60 18.35
CA LEU A 8 -0.92 -4.24 17.67
C LEU A 8 -0.70 -5.69 18.12
N LEU A 9 -0.85 -5.96 19.42
CA LEU A 9 -0.53 -7.27 19.96
C LEU A 9 -1.55 -8.35 19.58
N LEU A 10 -2.85 -8.03 19.51
CA LEU A 10 -3.88 -9.03 19.21
C LEU A 10 -3.70 -9.67 17.81
N PRO A 11 -3.49 -8.92 16.71
CA PRO A 11 -3.26 -9.54 15.41
C PRO A 11 -1.91 -10.28 15.36
N LEU A 12 -0.89 -9.79 16.07
CA LEU A 12 0.40 -10.49 16.18
C LEU A 12 0.24 -11.83 16.88
N LEU A 13 -0.45 -11.86 18.03
CA LEU A 13 -0.74 -13.10 18.76
C LEU A 13 -1.58 -14.06 17.92
N SER A 14 -2.57 -13.54 17.20
CA SER A 14 -3.37 -14.33 16.25
C SER A 14 -2.49 -14.97 15.17
N PHE A 15 -1.58 -14.21 14.56
CA PHE A 15 -0.61 -14.71 13.59
C PHE A 15 0.26 -15.83 14.18
N LEU A 16 0.83 -15.63 15.36
CA LEU A 16 1.69 -16.60 16.02
C LEU A 16 0.93 -17.86 16.42
N LEU A 17 -0.26 -17.72 17.01
CA LEU A 17 -1.09 -18.86 17.43
C LEU A 17 -1.50 -19.72 16.22
N ILE A 18 -2.00 -19.08 15.17
CA ILE A 18 -2.44 -19.80 13.95
C ILE A 18 -1.23 -20.44 13.24
N GLY A 19 -0.10 -19.72 13.16
CA GLY A 19 1.12 -20.20 12.52
C GLY A 19 1.75 -21.40 13.23
N VAL A 20 1.83 -21.35 14.56
CA VAL A 20 2.37 -22.47 15.38
C VAL A 20 1.49 -23.71 15.26
N VAL A 21 0.15 -23.54 15.32
CA VAL A 21 -0.78 -24.66 15.18
C VAL A 21 -0.68 -25.31 13.79
N ASP A 22 -0.42 -24.54 12.74
CA ASP A 22 -0.22 -25.10 11.39
C ASP A 22 1.11 -25.87 11.25
N LEU A 23 2.14 -25.49 12.01
CA LEU A 23 3.45 -26.17 12.05
C LEU A 23 3.41 -27.50 12.81
N ASP A 24 2.56 -27.62 13.82
CA ASP A 24 2.47 -28.79 14.70
C ASP A 24 1.46 -29.85 14.23
N ILE A 25 1.12 -29.88 12.94
CA ILE A 25 0.22 -30.89 12.38
C ILE A 25 0.99 -32.21 12.24
N PRO A 26 0.72 -33.24 13.07
CA PRO A 26 1.29 -34.57 12.86
C PRO A 26 0.83 -35.09 11.49
N LYS A 27 1.69 -35.85 10.81
CA LYS A 27 1.41 -36.44 9.50
C LYS A 27 0.10 -37.23 9.45
N ASN A 28 -0.48 -37.61 10.57
CA ASN A 28 -1.64 -38.47 10.73
C ASN A 28 -2.90 -37.87 11.36
N GLY A 29 -2.99 -36.54 11.55
CA GLY A 29 -4.20 -35.94 12.09
C GLY A 29 -4.16 -34.43 12.18
N ARG A 30 -5.26 -33.77 11.82
CA ARG A 30 -5.43 -32.34 12.07
C ARG A 30 -5.75 -32.14 13.54
N VAL A 31 -4.90 -31.40 14.25
CA VAL A 31 -5.14 -31.10 15.68
C VAL A 31 -6.40 -30.22 15.83
N TRP A 32 -6.60 -29.27 14.91
CA TRP A 32 -7.74 -28.35 14.94
C TRP A 32 -8.45 -28.27 13.57
N SER A 33 -9.75 -28.01 13.60
CA SER A 33 -10.50 -27.71 12.36
C SER A 33 -9.99 -26.41 11.73
N PRO A 34 -9.85 -26.31 10.41
CA PRO A 34 -9.48 -25.07 9.73
C PRO A 34 -10.34 -23.88 10.13
N LYS A 35 -11.61 -24.10 10.45
CA LYS A 35 -12.54 -23.06 10.92
C LYS A 35 -12.07 -22.35 12.20
N VAL A 36 -11.33 -23.03 13.08
CA VAL A 36 -10.81 -22.45 14.31
C VAL A 36 -9.83 -21.32 14.03
N ALA A 37 -8.94 -21.48 13.03
CA ALA A 37 -8.03 -20.43 12.60
C ALA A 37 -8.79 -19.17 12.12
N GLY A 38 -9.85 -19.38 11.34
CA GLY A 38 -10.72 -18.29 10.90
C GLY A 38 -11.41 -17.59 12.08
N ILE A 39 -11.89 -18.35 13.08
CA ILE A 39 -12.53 -17.80 14.28
C ILE A 39 -11.53 -16.99 15.11
N ILE A 40 -10.32 -17.51 15.34
CA ILE A 40 -9.27 -16.80 16.09
C ILE A 40 -8.91 -15.49 15.38
N GLY A 41 -8.62 -15.54 14.07
CA GLY A 41 -8.28 -14.35 13.29
C GLY A 41 -9.39 -13.30 13.32
N THR A 42 -10.63 -13.71 13.05
CA THR A 42 -11.77 -12.78 13.00
C THR A 42 -12.12 -12.24 14.37
N ALA A 43 -12.08 -13.03 15.45
CA ALA A 43 -12.33 -12.57 16.81
C ALA A 43 -11.25 -11.56 17.27
N SER A 44 -9.98 -11.83 16.95
CA SER A 44 -8.89 -10.89 17.19
C SER A 44 -9.15 -9.55 16.50
N LEU A 45 -9.52 -9.57 15.21
CA LEU A 45 -9.80 -8.34 14.44
C LEU A 45 -11.08 -7.64 14.90
N ALA A 46 -12.10 -8.38 15.35
CA ALA A 46 -13.28 -7.78 15.96
C ALA A 46 -12.91 -6.99 17.23
N ALA A 47 -12.09 -7.57 18.11
CA ALA A 47 -11.58 -6.89 19.30
C ALA A 47 -10.74 -5.65 18.93
N VAL A 48 -9.82 -5.77 17.94
CA VAL A 48 -9.04 -4.64 17.41
C VAL A 48 -9.94 -3.53 16.88
N THR A 49 -10.99 -3.89 16.16
CA THR A 49 -11.93 -2.90 15.61
C THR A 49 -12.65 -2.16 16.73
N VAL A 50 -13.16 -2.87 17.74
CA VAL A 50 -13.80 -2.24 18.90
C VAL A 50 -12.82 -1.29 19.61
N LEU A 51 -11.59 -1.73 19.87
CA LEU A 51 -10.58 -0.90 20.52
C LEU A 51 -10.21 0.33 19.67
N SER A 52 -10.15 0.19 18.35
CA SER A 52 -9.88 1.30 17.42
C SER A 52 -10.99 2.33 17.42
N TYR A 53 -12.25 1.89 17.46
CA TYR A 53 -13.40 2.79 17.54
C TYR A 53 -13.49 3.48 18.92
N VAL A 54 -13.18 2.77 20.00
CA VAL A 54 -13.10 3.37 21.35
C VAL A 54 -11.98 4.42 21.38
N ALA A 55 -10.82 4.11 20.81
CA ALA A 55 -9.71 5.07 20.73
C ALA A 55 -10.09 6.31 19.91
N ALA A 56 -10.75 6.12 18.77
CA ALA A 56 -11.22 7.22 17.92
C ALA A 56 -12.27 8.08 18.66
N PHE A 57 -13.23 7.46 19.31
CA PHE A 57 -14.22 8.18 20.09
C PHE A 57 -13.58 9.00 21.22
N GLN A 58 -12.71 8.39 22.03
CA GLN A 58 -12.01 9.09 23.12
C GLN A 58 -11.10 10.21 22.62
N TYR A 59 -10.43 10.00 21.48
CA TYR A 59 -9.52 10.98 20.90
C TYR A 59 -10.26 12.21 20.36
N PHE A 60 -11.29 12.00 19.54
CA PHE A 60 -11.99 13.09 18.87
C PHE A 60 -13.04 13.80 19.74
N THR A 61 -13.47 13.19 20.86
CA THR A 61 -14.32 13.85 21.88
C THR A 61 -13.53 14.40 23.05
N GLY A 62 -12.20 14.16 23.09
CA GLY A 62 -11.31 14.69 24.12
C GLY A 62 -11.11 16.21 24.00
N GLU A 63 -10.52 16.79 25.04
CA GLU A 63 -10.21 18.23 25.06
C GLU A 63 -9.16 18.58 24.01
N ARG A 64 -9.42 19.65 23.27
CA ARG A 64 -8.45 20.25 22.36
C ARG A 64 -7.47 21.12 23.13
N LEU A 65 -6.29 21.36 22.57
CA LEU A 65 -5.32 22.30 23.11
C LEU A 65 -5.88 23.74 23.05
N ALA A 66 -5.26 24.65 23.80
CA ALA A 66 -5.70 26.05 23.88
C ALA A 66 -5.74 26.78 22.52
N ASP A 67 -4.98 26.31 21.56
CA ASP A 67 -4.96 26.83 20.18
C ASP A 67 -6.03 26.21 19.27
N GLY A 68 -6.83 25.27 19.78
CA GLY A 68 -7.90 24.58 19.07
C GLY A 68 -7.46 23.33 18.31
N THR A 69 -6.20 22.91 18.41
CA THR A 69 -5.68 21.70 17.77
C THR A 69 -5.94 20.45 18.63
N PHE A 70 -5.86 19.26 18.02
CA PHE A 70 -5.86 18.01 18.76
C PHE A 70 -4.46 17.72 19.33
N PRO A 71 -4.36 17.18 20.59
CA PRO A 71 -3.08 16.84 21.16
C PRO A 71 -2.45 15.64 20.46
N THR A 72 -1.12 15.62 20.34
CA THR A 72 -0.39 14.40 20.01
C THR A 72 -0.21 13.56 21.27
N ILE A 73 -0.71 12.32 21.27
CA ILE A 73 -0.65 11.42 22.43
C ILE A 73 0.30 10.28 22.10
N VAL A 74 1.29 10.05 22.98
CA VAL A 74 2.25 8.94 22.89
C VAL A 74 2.10 8.04 24.12
N PRO A 75 1.18 7.05 24.10
CA PRO A 75 0.94 6.17 25.26
C PRO A 75 2.16 5.33 25.62
N TYR A 76 2.88 4.84 24.63
CA TYR A 76 4.10 4.04 24.75
C TYR A 76 5.19 4.57 23.85
N ASN A 77 6.40 4.69 24.38
CA ASN A 77 7.62 4.91 23.61
C ASN A 77 8.79 4.33 24.40
N PHE A 78 9.65 3.54 23.78
CA PHE A 78 10.85 3.05 24.42
C PHE A 78 12.00 3.06 23.42
N THR A 79 13.19 3.40 23.89
CA THR A 79 14.40 3.40 23.06
C THR A 79 14.89 1.96 22.88
N TRP A 80 14.77 1.45 21.64
CA TRP A 80 15.23 0.12 21.27
C TRP A 80 16.75 0.08 21.04
N LEU A 81 17.29 1.08 20.33
CA LEU A 81 18.72 1.15 19.98
C LEU A 81 19.22 2.60 20.08
N PRO A 82 20.08 2.92 21.05
CA PRO A 82 20.77 4.20 21.11
C PRO A 82 22.08 4.14 20.29
N LEU A 83 22.27 5.10 19.36
CA LEU A 83 23.49 5.26 18.57
C LEU A 83 24.02 6.69 18.71
N GLY A 84 24.81 6.96 19.75
CA GLY A 84 25.31 8.30 20.05
C GLY A 84 24.17 9.27 20.38
N SER A 85 23.98 10.29 19.55
CA SER A 85 22.87 11.26 19.68
C SER A 85 21.57 10.80 19.00
N LEU A 86 21.62 9.76 18.16
CA LEU A 86 20.45 9.21 17.50
C LEU A 86 19.83 8.09 18.35
N HIS A 87 18.52 8.14 18.52
CA HIS A 87 17.74 7.15 19.22
C HIS A 87 16.73 6.51 18.26
N PHE A 88 16.72 5.17 18.24
CA PHE A 88 15.73 4.40 17.52
C PHE A 88 14.66 3.94 18.51
N ASP A 89 13.55 4.63 18.50
CA ASP A 89 12.46 4.36 19.43
C ASP A 89 11.40 3.46 18.78
N LEU A 90 10.73 2.66 19.60
CA LEU A 90 9.52 1.92 19.24
C LEU A 90 8.40 2.39 20.14
N GLY A 91 7.31 2.83 19.53
CA GLY A 91 6.21 3.41 20.30
C GLY A 91 4.89 3.43 19.53
N ILE A 92 3.91 4.06 20.13
CA ILE A 92 2.56 4.27 19.59
C ILE A 92 2.28 5.77 19.62
N LEU A 93 1.94 6.32 18.47
CA LEU A 93 1.57 7.72 18.29
C LEU A 93 0.11 7.80 17.87
N LEU A 94 -0.66 8.60 18.58
CA LEU A 94 -2.05 8.92 18.28
C LEU A 94 -2.15 10.41 17.94
N ASP A 95 -2.56 10.68 16.74
CA ASP A 95 -2.90 11.99 16.21
C ASP A 95 -4.07 11.85 15.21
N PRO A 96 -4.62 12.92 14.64
CA PRO A 96 -5.80 12.84 13.78
C PRO A 96 -5.70 11.84 12.64
N ILE A 97 -4.55 11.79 11.94
CA ILE A 97 -4.39 10.90 10.79
C ILE A 97 -4.16 9.44 11.19
N SER A 98 -3.42 9.17 12.28
CA SER A 98 -3.25 7.79 12.75
C SER A 98 -4.55 7.22 13.29
N VAL A 99 -5.32 8.00 14.06
CA VAL A 99 -6.62 7.57 14.59
C VAL A 99 -7.64 7.34 13.46
N MET A 100 -7.70 8.22 12.47
CA MET A 100 -8.51 8.00 11.26
C MET A 100 -8.12 6.70 10.56
N MET A 101 -6.82 6.45 10.38
CA MET A 101 -6.34 5.22 9.75
C MET A 101 -6.62 3.97 10.58
N LEU A 102 -6.61 4.03 11.92
CA LEU A 102 -7.05 2.92 12.77
C LEU A 102 -8.48 2.49 12.44
N VAL A 103 -9.40 3.44 12.32
CA VAL A 103 -10.80 3.17 11.95
C VAL A 103 -10.88 2.54 10.56
N VAL A 104 -10.18 3.11 9.57
CA VAL A 104 -10.19 2.62 8.18
C VAL A 104 -9.65 1.20 8.08
N ILE A 105 -8.45 0.96 8.61
CA ILE A 105 -7.76 -0.34 8.49
C ILE A 105 -8.54 -1.41 9.25
N SER A 106 -8.94 -1.15 10.49
CA SER A 106 -9.64 -2.15 11.30
C SER A 106 -10.99 -2.54 10.71
N THR A 107 -11.76 -1.56 10.21
CA THR A 107 -13.07 -1.82 9.57
C THR A 107 -12.91 -2.69 8.33
N VAL A 108 -12.06 -2.28 7.40
CA VAL A 108 -11.87 -3.04 6.15
C VAL A 108 -11.28 -4.43 6.43
N SER A 109 -10.28 -4.53 7.32
CA SER A 109 -9.69 -5.82 7.68
C SER A 109 -10.70 -6.76 8.32
N LEU A 110 -11.56 -6.27 9.22
CA LEU A 110 -12.63 -7.08 9.82
C LEU A 110 -13.62 -7.58 8.76
N MET A 111 -14.04 -6.70 7.85
CA MET A 111 -14.95 -7.10 6.75
C MET A 111 -14.31 -8.16 5.85
N VAL A 112 -13.02 -8.02 5.55
CA VAL A 112 -12.27 -9.02 4.77
C VAL A 112 -12.14 -10.36 5.52
N HIS A 113 -11.90 -10.35 6.83
CA HIS A 113 -11.83 -11.57 7.63
C HIS A 113 -13.19 -12.31 7.64
N ILE A 114 -14.31 -11.59 7.83
CA ILE A 114 -15.66 -12.18 7.79
C ILE A 114 -15.94 -12.73 6.38
N TYR A 115 -15.66 -11.97 5.34
CA TYR A 115 -15.86 -12.36 3.95
C TYR A 115 -15.10 -13.66 3.60
N SER A 116 -13.87 -13.78 4.10
CA SER A 116 -12.99 -14.89 3.79
C SER A 116 -13.48 -16.26 4.31
N PHE A 117 -14.39 -16.28 5.28
CA PHE A 117 -15.05 -17.54 5.68
C PHE A 117 -15.83 -18.18 4.53
N GLY A 118 -16.51 -17.38 3.73
CA GLY A 118 -17.25 -17.87 2.57
C GLY A 118 -16.33 -18.12 1.38
N TYR A 119 -15.51 -17.12 1.03
CA TYR A 119 -14.69 -17.15 -0.18
C TYR A 119 -13.60 -18.22 -0.15
N MET A 120 -12.91 -18.42 0.98
CA MET A 120 -11.83 -19.40 1.13
C MET A 120 -12.31 -20.78 1.63
N HIS A 121 -13.62 -21.00 1.68
CA HIS A 121 -14.19 -22.26 2.14
C HIS A 121 -13.73 -23.44 1.27
N GLY A 122 -13.11 -24.44 1.91
CA GLY A 122 -12.59 -25.63 1.20
C GLY A 122 -11.20 -25.47 0.56
N GLU A 123 -10.64 -24.25 0.54
CA GLU A 123 -9.31 -23.99 -0.02
C GLU A 123 -8.19 -24.60 0.84
N ARG A 124 -7.18 -25.15 0.15
CA ARG A 124 -5.96 -25.65 0.81
C ARG A 124 -5.16 -24.50 1.40
N GLY A 125 -4.78 -24.61 2.68
CA GLY A 125 -4.01 -23.57 3.36
C GLY A 125 -4.87 -22.46 3.97
N PHE A 126 -6.14 -22.71 4.25
CA PHE A 126 -7.05 -21.79 4.92
C PHE A 126 -6.46 -21.21 6.22
N GLN A 127 -5.80 -22.03 7.06
CA GLN A 127 -5.11 -21.59 8.27
C GLN A 127 -3.98 -20.61 7.94
N ARG A 128 -3.09 -20.97 7.02
CA ARG A 128 -1.99 -20.13 6.54
C ARG A 128 -2.49 -18.80 5.99
N TYR A 129 -3.63 -18.80 5.30
CA TYR A 129 -4.27 -17.60 4.80
C TYR A 129 -4.63 -16.62 5.93
N TYR A 130 -5.30 -17.11 6.99
CA TYR A 130 -5.67 -16.26 8.14
C TYR A 130 -4.46 -15.79 8.94
N ALA A 131 -3.41 -16.60 9.06
CA ALA A 131 -2.15 -16.17 9.65
C ALA A 131 -1.56 -14.99 8.88
N TYR A 132 -1.45 -15.09 7.54
CA TYR A 132 -0.92 -14.02 6.70
C TYR A 132 -1.79 -12.75 6.73
N LEU A 133 -3.12 -12.88 6.79
CA LEU A 133 -4.03 -11.74 6.94
C LEU A 133 -3.79 -11.01 8.27
N SER A 134 -3.64 -11.75 9.36
CA SER A 134 -3.39 -11.19 10.68
C SER A 134 -2.03 -10.46 10.72
N LEU A 135 -0.97 -11.06 10.15
CA LEU A 135 0.35 -10.44 10.02
C LEU A 135 0.27 -9.15 9.20
N PHE A 136 -0.43 -9.17 8.06
CA PHE A 136 -0.57 -8.01 7.18
C PHE A 136 -1.31 -6.85 7.88
N THR A 137 -2.39 -7.16 8.59
CA THR A 137 -3.15 -6.14 9.33
C THR A 137 -2.32 -5.55 10.47
N MET A 138 -1.60 -6.38 11.24
CA MET A 138 -0.69 -5.94 12.28
C MET A 138 0.40 -5.02 11.71
N SER A 139 0.98 -5.40 10.59
CA SER A 139 2.02 -4.61 9.92
C SER A 139 1.52 -3.23 9.52
N MET A 140 0.30 -3.15 8.99
CA MET A 140 -0.27 -1.87 8.56
C MET A 140 -0.68 -1.00 9.75
N LEU A 141 -1.24 -1.59 10.82
CA LEU A 141 -1.53 -0.88 12.07
C LEU A 141 -0.25 -0.33 12.71
N GLY A 142 0.82 -1.12 12.74
CA GLY A 142 2.12 -0.68 13.23
C GLY A 142 2.75 0.46 12.42
N LEU A 143 2.53 0.45 11.10
CA LEU A 143 2.98 1.52 10.21
C LEU A 143 2.31 2.86 10.56
N VAL A 144 0.99 2.87 10.75
CA VAL A 144 0.25 4.12 10.99
C VAL A 144 0.38 4.64 12.42
N LEU A 145 0.70 3.77 13.37
CA LEU A 145 0.92 4.11 14.78
C LEU A 145 2.37 4.42 15.11
N ALA A 146 3.28 4.36 14.14
CA ALA A 146 4.71 4.60 14.36
C ALA A 146 4.97 6.00 14.93
N THR A 147 5.87 6.09 15.91
CA THR A 147 6.30 7.35 16.53
C THR A 147 7.38 8.07 15.72
N ASN A 148 8.04 7.36 14.82
CA ASN A 148 9.14 7.88 14.02
C ASN A 148 9.20 7.22 12.63
N ILE A 149 9.93 7.88 11.72
CA ILE A 149 10.04 7.44 10.32
C ILE A 149 10.77 6.09 10.18
N PHE A 150 11.71 5.77 11.08
CA PHE A 150 12.45 4.52 11.04
C PHE A 150 11.56 3.34 11.46
N GLN A 151 10.78 3.49 12.55
CA GLN A 151 9.78 2.52 12.95
C GLN A 151 8.73 2.32 11.85
N MET A 152 8.27 3.42 11.21
CA MET A 152 7.36 3.35 10.08
C MET A 152 7.98 2.53 8.93
N TYR A 153 9.28 2.72 8.65
CA TYR A 153 10.00 1.93 7.64
C TYR A 153 10.07 0.44 7.99
N MET A 154 10.31 0.07 9.27
CA MET A 154 10.30 -1.33 9.69
C MET A 154 8.95 -2.01 9.39
N PHE A 155 7.85 -1.36 9.74
CA PHE A 155 6.51 -1.87 9.43
C PHE A 155 6.18 -1.81 7.94
N TRP A 156 6.71 -0.81 7.23
CA TRP A 156 6.63 -0.70 5.77
C TRP A 156 7.21 -1.93 5.06
N GLU A 157 8.36 -2.38 5.53
CA GLU A 157 9.01 -3.59 5.05
C GLU A 157 8.20 -4.84 5.38
N LEU A 158 7.60 -4.89 6.56
CA LEU A 158 6.76 -6.00 6.99
C LEU A 158 5.44 -6.07 6.19
N VAL A 159 4.85 -4.93 5.84
CA VAL A 159 3.73 -4.84 4.88
C VAL A 159 4.14 -5.41 3.52
N GLY A 160 5.36 -5.11 3.06
CA GLY A 160 5.91 -5.65 1.82
C GLY A 160 6.04 -7.18 1.84
N VAL A 161 6.60 -7.75 2.91
CA VAL A 161 6.74 -9.20 3.09
C VAL A 161 5.38 -9.90 3.20
N SER A 162 4.49 -9.38 4.03
CA SER A 162 3.16 -9.97 4.21
C SER A 162 2.32 -9.91 2.93
N SER A 163 2.42 -8.84 2.14
CA SER A 163 1.78 -8.77 0.82
C SER A 163 2.36 -9.76 -0.18
N TYR A 164 3.69 -9.97 -0.17
CA TYR A 164 4.35 -11.01 -0.98
C TYR A 164 3.77 -12.41 -0.68
N LEU A 165 3.62 -12.74 0.61
CA LEU A 165 3.05 -14.02 1.04
C LEU A 165 1.59 -14.19 0.62
N LEU A 166 0.81 -13.12 0.67
CA LEU A 166 -0.61 -13.10 0.30
C LEU A 166 -0.83 -13.14 -1.21
N ILE A 167 -0.08 -12.39 -2.01
CA ILE A 167 -0.14 -12.43 -3.48
C ILE A 167 0.30 -13.80 -3.99
N GLY A 168 1.37 -14.36 -3.39
CA GLY A 168 1.89 -15.68 -3.68
C GLY A 168 1.18 -16.82 -2.95
N PHE A 169 -0.03 -16.61 -2.44
CA PHE A 169 -0.76 -17.63 -1.67
C PHE A 169 -0.90 -18.95 -2.43
N TYR A 170 -1.21 -18.88 -3.71
CA TYR A 170 -1.25 -20.03 -4.63
C TYR A 170 0.17 -20.33 -5.17
N TYR A 171 1.08 -20.68 -4.25
CA TYR A 171 2.52 -20.86 -4.53
C TYR A 171 2.86 -22.01 -5.50
N THR A 172 1.88 -22.79 -5.91
CA THR A 172 2.01 -23.83 -6.96
C THR A 172 1.69 -23.30 -8.35
N ALA A 173 1.02 -22.13 -8.45
CA ALA A 173 0.66 -21.51 -9.72
C ALA A 173 1.81 -20.62 -10.21
N PRO A 174 2.40 -20.88 -11.40
CA PRO A 174 3.52 -20.07 -11.92
C PRO A 174 3.20 -18.57 -12.03
N ALA A 175 1.95 -18.22 -12.39
CA ALA A 175 1.50 -16.83 -12.49
C ALA A 175 1.55 -16.13 -11.13
N ALA A 176 1.06 -16.76 -10.04
CA ALA A 176 1.08 -16.19 -8.70
C ALA A 176 2.51 -16.05 -8.16
N ILE A 177 3.41 -17.02 -8.46
CA ILE A 177 4.83 -16.92 -8.11
C ILE A 177 5.49 -15.73 -8.83
N ALA A 178 5.25 -15.57 -10.12
CA ALA A 178 5.80 -14.46 -10.90
C ALA A 178 5.27 -13.10 -10.41
N ALA A 179 3.96 -13.01 -10.14
CA ALA A 179 3.30 -11.81 -9.64
C ALA A 179 3.82 -11.38 -8.26
N SER A 180 3.94 -12.31 -7.32
CA SER A 180 4.45 -12.03 -5.96
C SER A 180 5.91 -11.57 -6.00
N LYS A 181 6.77 -12.23 -6.78
CA LYS A 181 8.16 -11.82 -6.98
C LYS A 181 8.26 -10.43 -7.62
N LYS A 182 7.46 -10.15 -8.66
CA LYS A 182 7.43 -8.84 -9.32
C LYS A 182 7.03 -7.75 -8.33
N ALA A 183 5.93 -7.95 -7.59
CA ALA A 183 5.46 -7.02 -6.58
C ALA A 183 6.54 -6.74 -5.52
N PHE A 184 7.18 -7.78 -4.99
CA PHE A 184 8.22 -7.66 -3.98
C PHE A 184 9.45 -6.91 -4.52
N ILE A 185 9.97 -7.28 -5.69
CA ILE A 185 11.19 -6.68 -6.26
C ILE A 185 10.98 -5.20 -6.58
N VAL A 186 9.85 -4.85 -7.23
CA VAL A 186 9.58 -3.46 -7.62
C VAL A 186 9.41 -2.56 -6.39
N THR A 187 8.64 -3.01 -5.39
CA THR A 187 8.46 -2.24 -4.16
C THR A 187 9.75 -2.15 -3.36
N ARG A 188 10.54 -3.24 -3.28
CA ARG A 188 11.82 -3.27 -2.57
C ARG A 188 12.86 -2.35 -3.20
N PHE A 189 12.89 -2.27 -4.53
CA PHE A 189 13.74 -1.30 -5.22
C PHE A 189 13.40 0.15 -4.83
N ALA A 190 12.11 0.47 -4.75
CA ALA A 190 11.66 1.79 -4.28
C ALA A 190 12.00 2.02 -2.80
N ASP A 191 11.88 0.99 -1.96
CA ASP A 191 12.15 1.06 -0.52
C ASP A 191 13.63 1.36 -0.22
N MET A 192 14.57 1.00 -1.12
CA MET A 192 15.99 1.41 -1.00
C MET A 192 16.14 2.94 -1.04
N PHE A 193 15.45 3.60 -1.95
CA PHE A 193 15.46 5.08 -2.00
C PHE A 193 14.81 5.68 -0.76
N PHE A 194 13.74 5.05 -0.25
CA PHE A 194 13.11 5.47 0.99
C PHE A 194 14.10 5.42 2.16
N LEU A 195 14.82 4.32 2.32
CA LEU A 195 15.82 4.17 3.38
C LEU A 195 16.94 5.22 3.26
N VAL A 196 17.48 5.42 2.06
CA VAL A 196 18.50 6.46 1.84
C VAL A 196 17.96 7.83 2.21
N GLY A 197 16.72 8.16 1.82
CA GLY A 197 16.05 9.40 2.20
C GLY A 197 15.91 9.55 3.71
N ILE A 198 15.50 8.49 4.43
CA ILE A 198 15.41 8.49 5.90
C ILE A 198 16.77 8.77 6.56
N LEU A 199 17.82 8.11 6.10
CA LEU A 199 19.17 8.26 6.68
C LEU A 199 19.72 9.67 6.44
N VAL A 200 19.56 10.21 5.24
CA VAL A 200 19.96 11.59 4.92
C VAL A 200 19.17 12.59 5.76
N PHE A 201 17.86 12.44 5.83
CA PHE A 201 17.00 13.31 6.65
C PHE A 201 17.40 13.23 8.14
N GLY A 202 17.54 12.03 8.70
CA GLY A 202 17.91 11.82 10.10
C GLY A 202 19.28 12.39 10.46
N TYR A 203 20.22 12.39 9.51
CA TYR A 203 21.55 13.03 9.70
C TYR A 203 21.44 14.54 9.94
N PHE A 204 20.57 15.22 9.19
CA PHE A 204 20.38 16.68 9.34
C PHE A 204 19.40 17.05 10.44
N ALA A 205 18.38 16.21 10.68
CA ALA A 205 17.38 16.44 11.72
C ALA A 205 17.86 16.02 13.12
N HIS A 206 18.92 15.22 13.22
CA HIS A 206 19.39 14.59 14.46
C HIS A 206 18.31 13.80 15.22
N SER A 207 17.21 13.45 14.56
CA SER A 207 16.09 12.68 15.09
C SER A 207 15.31 12.03 13.96
N PHE A 208 14.59 10.96 14.28
CA PHE A 208 13.65 10.29 13.37
C PHE A 208 12.19 10.51 13.75
N ASN A 209 11.92 11.19 14.86
CA ASN A 209 10.59 11.33 15.46
C ASN A 209 9.66 12.25 14.64
N PHE A 210 8.34 11.99 14.72
CA PHE A 210 7.32 12.75 13.97
C PHE A 210 6.76 13.97 14.71
N SER A 211 7.17 14.26 15.93
CA SER A 211 6.73 15.46 16.63
C SER A 211 7.61 16.65 16.26
N PHE A 212 7.03 17.65 15.64
CA PHE A 212 7.77 18.81 15.11
C PHE A 212 7.60 20.07 15.96
N ALA A 213 6.54 20.20 16.69
CA ALA A 213 6.26 21.25 17.69
C ALA A 213 4.94 20.95 18.39
N GLY A 214 4.79 21.42 19.62
CA GLY A 214 3.56 21.31 20.39
C GLY A 214 3.67 20.43 21.62
N ASP A 215 2.63 20.46 22.45
CA ASP A 215 2.54 19.66 23.66
C ASP A 215 2.26 18.19 23.32
N VAL A 216 3.27 17.35 23.52
CA VAL A 216 3.15 15.91 23.43
C VAL A 216 2.74 15.35 24.77
N GLN A 217 1.58 14.72 24.84
CA GLN A 217 1.11 14.05 26.04
C GLN A 217 1.73 12.64 26.11
N MET A 218 2.62 12.45 27.09
CA MET A 218 3.31 11.19 27.30
C MET A 218 2.54 10.28 28.24
N GLY A 219 2.45 8.99 27.92
CA GLY A 219 1.92 7.98 28.81
C GLY A 219 2.84 7.71 30.01
N ALA A 220 2.31 7.06 31.06
CA ALA A 220 3.06 6.78 32.30
C ALA A 220 4.32 5.92 32.11
N HIS A 221 4.40 5.14 31.02
CA HIS A 221 5.49 4.23 30.71
C HIS A 221 6.30 4.67 29.47
N ALA A 222 6.12 5.91 28.99
CA ALA A 222 6.80 6.38 27.81
C ALA A 222 8.14 7.05 28.17
N ALA A 223 9.22 6.65 27.47
CA ALA A 223 10.51 7.36 27.53
C ALA A 223 10.38 8.77 26.94
N PRO A 224 11.23 9.75 27.35
CA PRO A 224 11.18 11.10 26.80
C PRO A 224 11.23 11.12 25.27
N PHE A 225 10.31 11.84 24.66
CA PHE A 225 10.20 11.99 23.21
C PHE A 225 11.07 13.18 22.77
N ILE A 226 12.05 12.93 21.91
CA ILE A 226 12.92 13.99 21.41
C ILE A 226 12.24 14.67 20.24
N GLN A 227 11.86 15.92 20.40
CA GLN A 227 11.29 16.72 19.31
C GLN A 227 12.32 16.96 18.20
N VAL A 228 11.88 16.90 16.95
CA VAL A 228 12.74 17.16 15.80
C VAL A 228 12.94 18.69 15.68
N ALA A 229 14.15 19.14 15.95
CA ALA A 229 14.61 20.46 15.56
C ALA A 229 15.53 20.28 14.35
N VAL A 230 15.02 20.54 13.15
CA VAL A 230 15.88 20.60 11.97
C VAL A 230 16.68 21.90 12.01
N ASN A 231 18.00 21.80 12.08
CA ASN A 231 18.88 22.96 12.05
C ASN A 231 19.47 23.11 10.64
N PRO A 232 18.89 23.94 9.75
CA PRO A 232 19.30 24.07 8.35
C PRO A 232 20.56 24.90 8.14
N THR A 233 21.35 25.17 9.16
CA THR A 233 22.49 26.11 9.13
C THR A 233 23.67 25.68 8.24
N VAL A 234 23.61 24.50 7.61
CA VAL A 234 24.61 24.06 6.64
C VAL A 234 24.06 24.26 5.23
N ALA A 235 24.75 25.02 4.37
CA ALA A 235 24.37 25.25 2.97
C ALA A 235 24.09 23.94 2.19
N ALA A 236 24.75 22.84 2.55
CA ALA A 236 24.46 21.50 2.04
C ALA A 236 23.08 20.98 2.46
N GLY A 237 22.55 21.35 3.62
CA GLY A 237 21.22 20.96 4.11
C GLY A 237 20.09 21.51 3.27
N ALA A 238 20.23 22.71 2.73
CA ALA A 238 19.22 23.37 1.90
C ALA A 238 18.88 22.59 0.61
N PHE A 239 19.82 21.80 0.08
CA PHE A 239 19.57 20.93 -1.09
C PHE A 239 19.27 19.47 -0.67
N LEU A 240 19.97 18.95 0.32
CA LEU A 240 19.90 17.54 0.69
C LEU A 240 18.59 17.16 1.41
N ILE A 241 17.97 18.09 2.17
CA ILE A 241 16.67 17.82 2.80
C ILE A 241 15.56 17.68 1.75
N PRO A 242 15.38 18.60 0.79
CA PRO A 242 14.45 18.38 -0.32
C PRO A 242 14.72 17.10 -1.10
N ALA A 243 15.99 16.80 -1.39
CA ALA A 243 16.38 15.56 -2.07
C ALA A 243 16.00 14.32 -1.24
N ALA A 244 16.21 14.35 0.08
CA ALA A 244 15.81 13.26 0.99
C ALA A 244 14.30 13.03 0.97
N LEU A 245 13.49 14.10 0.99
CA LEU A 245 12.03 14.00 0.91
C LEU A 245 11.58 13.41 -0.44
N VAL A 246 12.22 13.80 -1.55
CA VAL A 246 11.95 13.20 -2.88
C VAL A 246 12.35 11.72 -2.90
N LEU A 247 13.49 11.34 -2.31
CA LEU A 247 13.89 9.93 -2.19
C LEU A 247 12.87 9.13 -1.36
N MET A 248 12.37 9.70 -0.26
CA MET A 248 11.29 9.09 0.52
C MET A 248 10.01 8.94 -0.32
N PHE A 249 9.67 9.93 -1.14
CA PHE A 249 8.52 9.86 -2.04
C PHE A 249 8.66 8.73 -3.07
N ILE A 250 9.87 8.43 -3.57
CA ILE A 250 10.07 7.28 -4.49
C ILE A 250 9.63 5.98 -3.81
N GLY A 251 9.96 5.79 -2.52
CA GLY A 251 9.45 4.65 -1.72
C GLY A 251 7.93 4.64 -1.65
N GLY A 252 7.32 5.79 -1.34
CA GLY A 252 5.88 5.98 -1.34
C GLY A 252 5.24 5.69 -2.71
N ALA A 253 5.84 6.18 -3.79
CA ALA A 253 5.41 5.94 -5.16
C ALA A 253 5.46 4.45 -5.53
N GLY A 254 6.46 3.70 -5.04
CA GLY A 254 6.57 2.26 -5.24
C GLY A 254 5.41 1.48 -4.62
N LYS A 255 5.11 1.72 -3.33
CA LYS A 255 3.97 1.07 -2.64
C LYS A 255 2.62 1.51 -3.20
N SER A 256 2.49 2.79 -3.54
CA SER A 256 1.26 3.36 -4.09
C SER A 256 1.09 3.13 -5.60
N ALA A 257 1.98 2.37 -6.21
CA ALA A 257 1.95 2.02 -7.63
C ALA A 257 1.84 3.26 -8.55
N MET A 258 2.63 4.32 -8.27
CA MET A 258 2.73 5.48 -9.12
C MET A 258 3.61 5.19 -10.35
N PHE A 259 3.33 5.85 -11.47
CA PHE A 259 4.17 5.75 -12.65
C PHE A 259 5.61 6.26 -12.36
N PRO A 260 6.65 5.55 -12.79
CA PRO A 260 6.65 4.32 -13.58
C PRO A 260 6.57 3.01 -12.76
N LEU A 261 6.58 3.04 -11.43
CA LEU A 261 6.66 1.87 -10.54
C LEU A 261 5.33 1.09 -10.36
N HIS A 262 4.33 1.34 -11.21
CA HIS A 262 2.97 0.80 -11.10
C HIS A 262 2.80 -0.65 -11.60
N ILE A 263 3.77 -1.19 -12.32
CA ILE A 263 3.68 -2.43 -13.11
C ILE A 263 3.35 -3.69 -12.29
N TRP A 264 3.56 -3.67 -10.99
CA TRP A 264 3.33 -4.80 -10.09
C TRP A 264 1.86 -4.96 -9.70
N LEU A 265 1.12 -3.84 -9.60
CA LEU A 265 -0.22 -3.83 -9.01
C LEU A 265 -1.26 -4.63 -9.83
N PRO A 266 -1.33 -4.51 -11.17
CA PRO A 266 -2.27 -5.30 -11.96
C PRO A 266 -1.98 -6.82 -11.94
N ASP A 267 -0.72 -7.21 -11.75
CA ASP A 267 -0.32 -8.61 -11.68
C ASP A 267 -0.56 -9.19 -10.27
N ALA A 268 -0.59 -8.34 -9.23
CA ALA A 268 -0.97 -8.74 -7.88
C ALA A 268 -2.40 -9.31 -7.78
N MET A 269 -3.22 -9.18 -8.84
CA MET A 269 -4.54 -9.79 -8.96
C MET A 269 -4.54 -11.32 -9.01
N GLU A 270 -3.39 -11.96 -9.16
CA GLU A 270 -3.24 -13.42 -9.08
C GLU A 270 -3.48 -13.97 -7.65
N GLY A 271 -3.41 -13.13 -6.63
CA GLY A 271 -3.78 -13.48 -5.27
C GLY A 271 -5.29 -13.65 -5.06
N PRO A 272 -5.73 -14.24 -3.93
CA PRO A 272 -7.15 -14.36 -3.59
C PRO A 272 -7.86 -12.99 -3.59
N THR A 273 -9.10 -12.93 -4.05
CA THR A 273 -9.82 -11.65 -4.20
C THR A 273 -9.99 -10.86 -2.88
N PRO A 274 -10.22 -11.49 -1.70
CA PRO A 274 -10.26 -10.74 -0.45
C PRO A 274 -8.92 -10.06 -0.10
N VAL A 275 -7.80 -10.67 -0.50
CA VAL A 275 -6.47 -10.05 -0.39
C VAL A 275 -6.37 -8.81 -1.27
N SER A 276 -6.86 -8.92 -2.52
CA SER A 276 -6.92 -7.77 -3.43
C SER A 276 -7.75 -6.63 -2.82
N ALA A 277 -8.90 -6.94 -2.21
CA ALA A 277 -9.71 -5.94 -1.50
C ALA A 277 -8.93 -5.23 -0.39
N LEU A 278 -8.20 -5.98 0.43
CA LEU A 278 -7.42 -5.43 1.54
C LEU A 278 -6.24 -4.58 1.07
N ILE A 279 -5.42 -5.09 0.15
CA ILE A 279 -4.22 -4.41 -0.39
C ILE A 279 -4.60 -3.11 -1.08
N HIS A 280 -5.69 -3.12 -1.88
CA HIS A 280 -6.02 -2.01 -2.80
C HIS A 280 -6.97 -0.98 -2.23
N ALA A 281 -7.67 -1.26 -1.11
CA ALA A 281 -8.61 -0.30 -0.56
C ALA A 281 -8.03 0.55 0.58
N ALA A 282 -7.48 -0.08 1.62
CA ALA A 282 -7.25 0.57 2.90
C ALA A 282 -5.82 0.44 3.44
N THR A 283 -4.92 -0.29 2.74
CA THR A 283 -3.66 -0.68 3.37
C THR A 283 -2.44 -0.37 2.49
N MET A 284 -1.84 -1.33 1.82
CA MET A 284 -0.53 -1.19 1.18
C MET A 284 -0.43 0.01 0.23
N VAL A 285 -1.42 0.18 -0.66
CA VAL A 285 -1.35 1.24 -1.69
C VAL A 285 -1.59 2.64 -1.14
N VAL A 286 -2.24 2.77 0.02
CA VAL A 286 -2.43 4.07 0.68
C VAL A 286 -1.25 4.45 1.58
N ALA A 287 -0.30 3.53 1.81
CA ALA A 287 0.87 3.78 2.65
C ALA A 287 1.71 4.97 2.15
N GLY A 288 1.89 5.12 0.83
CA GLY A 288 2.61 6.27 0.28
C GLY A 288 1.85 7.59 0.42
N VAL A 289 0.51 7.56 0.32
CA VAL A 289 -0.34 8.74 0.61
C VAL A 289 -0.18 9.14 2.08
N PHE A 290 -0.26 8.15 2.98
CA PHE A 290 -0.08 8.35 4.40
C PHE A 290 1.33 8.88 4.74
N GLN A 291 2.37 8.37 4.09
CA GLN A 291 3.75 8.83 4.26
C GLN A 291 3.92 10.31 3.91
N ILE A 292 3.37 10.77 2.77
CA ILE A 292 3.42 12.18 2.41
C ILE A 292 2.62 13.02 3.41
N ALA A 293 1.42 12.56 3.80
CA ALA A 293 0.60 13.26 4.78
C ALA A 293 1.28 13.34 6.16
N ARG A 294 1.98 12.27 6.58
CA ARG A 294 2.74 12.23 7.83
C ARG A 294 3.93 13.20 7.81
N MET A 295 4.64 13.28 6.68
CA MET A 295 5.78 14.17 6.50
C MET A 295 5.38 15.54 5.94
N PHE A 296 4.08 15.85 5.85
CA PHE A 296 3.56 17.07 5.23
C PHE A 296 4.15 18.36 5.81
N PRO A 297 4.30 18.54 7.13
CA PRO A 297 4.95 19.73 7.69
C PRO A 297 6.37 19.92 7.16
N MET A 298 7.14 18.84 6.98
CA MET A 298 8.50 18.91 6.43
C MET A 298 8.52 19.29 4.95
N TRP A 299 7.56 18.78 4.17
CA TRP A 299 7.40 19.18 2.78
C TRP A 299 7.10 20.68 2.65
N MET A 300 6.18 21.18 3.48
CA MET A 300 5.77 22.59 3.43
C MET A 300 6.89 23.54 3.85
N GLU A 301 7.71 23.15 4.82
CA GLU A 301 8.77 24.01 5.35
C GLU A 301 10.05 23.94 4.51
N TYR A 302 10.50 22.74 4.11
CA TYR A 302 11.82 22.58 3.49
C TYR A 302 11.79 22.28 1.98
N ALA A 303 10.69 21.80 1.43
CA ALA A 303 10.62 21.38 0.04
C ALA A 303 9.27 21.69 -0.65
N PRO A 304 8.66 22.88 -0.45
CA PRO A 304 7.35 23.18 -1.04
C PRO A 304 7.35 23.09 -2.56
N SER A 305 8.42 23.53 -3.22
CA SER A 305 8.55 23.45 -4.68
C SER A 305 8.67 22.01 -5.20
N ALA A 306 9.24 21.10 -4.40
CA ALA A 306 9.38 19.70 -4.78
C ALA A 306 8.06 18.92 -4.71
N LEU A 307 7.03 19.43 -4.02
CA LEU A 307 5.67 18.87 -4.09
C LEU A 307 5.11 18.87 -5.52
N SER A 308 5.58 19.74 -6.41
CA SER A 308 5.23 19.71 -7.83
C SER A 308 5.57 18.38 -8.50
N ILE A 309 6.62 17.66 -8.05
CA ILE A 309 6.97 16.32 -8.52
C ILE A 309 5.84 15.35 -8.17
N VAL A 310 5.31 15.41 -6.94
CA VAL A 310 4.19 14.59 -6.48
C VAL A 310 2.94 14.85 -7.32
N VAL A 311 2.64 16.13 -7.62
CA VAL A 311 1.51 16.54 -8.48
C VAL A 311 1.61 15.88 -9.86
N TRP A 312 2.72 16.10 -10.55
CA TRP A 312 2.82 15.64 -11.95
C TRP A 312 2.97 14.14 -12.09
N VAL A 313 3.70 13.48 -11.18
CA VAL A 313 3.73 12.01 -11.12
C VAL A 313 2.32 11.46 -10.86
N GLY A 314 1.57 12.06 -9.94
CA GLY A 314 0.17 11.70 -9.68
C GLY A 314 -0.72 11.92 -10.91
N ALA A 315 -0.68 13.11 -11.52
CA ALA A 315 -1.52 13.47 -12.67
C ALA A 315 -1.28 12.57 -13.90
N ILE A 316 -0.03 12.26 -14.20
CA ILE A 316 0.34 11.33 -15.28
C ILE A 316 -0.16 9.92 -14.95
N THR A 317 0.05 9.47 -13.70
CA THR A 317 -0.41 8.15 -13.24
C THR A 317 -1.93 8.02 -13.33
N ALA A 318 -2.67 9.04 -12.90
CA ALA A 318 -4.13 9.05 -12.91
C ALA A 318 -4.69 8.87 -14.32
N PHE A 319 -4.16 9.62 -15.29
CA PHE A 319 -4.57 9.55 -16.69
C PHE A 319 -4.17 8.22 -17.34
N TYR A 320 -2.93 7.78 -17.15
CA TYR A 320 -2.45 6.50 -17.65
C TYR A 320 -3.35 5.34 -17.18
N ALA A 321 -3.58 5.26 -15.87
CA ALA A 321 -4.36 4.19 -15.28
C ALA A 321 -5.83 4.21 -15.73
N ALA A 322 -6.45 5.38 -15.83
CA ALA A 322 -7.81 5.53 -16.35
C ALA A 322 -7.92 5.09 -17.80
N SER A 323 -6.92 5.45 -18.65
CA SER A 323 -6.88 5.04 -20.06
C SER A 323 -6.79 3.52 -20.20
N VAL A 324 -5.95 2.87 -19.42
CA VAL A 324 -5.84 1.40 -19.40
C VAL A 324 -7.12 0.74 -18.90
N ALA A 325 -7.74 1.27 -17.82
CA ALA A 325 -8.98 0.75 -17.25
C ALA A 325 -10.14 0.74 -18.27
N CYS A 326 -10.19 1.72 -19.18
CA CYS A 326 -11.20 1.76 -20.26
C CYS A 326 -11.11 0.57 -21.23
N ALA A 327 -9.95 -0.08 -21.36
CA ALA A 327 -9.71 -1.14 -22.34
C ALA A 327 -9.64 -2.57 -21.74
N GLN A 328 -9.43 -2.71 -20.43
CA GLN A 328 -9.27 -4.03 -19.79
C GLN A 328 -10.57 -4.85 -19.81
N SER A 329 -10.44 -6.17 -19.96
CA SER A 329 -11.58 -7.13 -19.97
C SER A 329 -11.73 -7.92 -18.66
N ASP A 330 -10.66 -8.02 -17.85
CA ASP A 330 -10.66 -8.69 -16.55
C ASP A 330 -11.20 -7.75 -15.47
N ILE A 331 -12.25 -8.18 -14.72
CA ILE A 331 -12.90 -7.41 -13.66
C ILE A 331 -11.90 -6.93 -12.58
N LYS A 332 -10.99 -7.82 -12.13
CA LYS A 332 -9.98 -7.48 -11.11
C LYS A 332 -8.96 -6.47 -11.64
N ARG A 333 -8.55 -6.60 -12.90
CA ARG A 333 -7.61 -5.67 -13.54
C ARG A 333 -8.21 -4.29 -13.76
N VAL A 334 -9.49 -4.21 -14.17
CA VAL A 334 -10.21 -2.91 -14.26
C VAL A 334 -10.19 -2.22 -12.89
N LEU A 335 -10.53 -2.96 -11.81
CA LEU A 335 -10.53 -2.42 -10.46
C LEU A 335 -9.11 -2.05 -9.96
N ALA A 336 -8.08 -2.79 -10.38
CA ALA A 336 -6.69 -2.48 -10.05
C ALA A 336 -6.23 -1.16 -10.69
N PHE A 337 -6.46 -0.97 -12.00
CA PHE A 337 -6.15 0.29 -12.66
C PHE A 337 -6.99 1.45 -12.15
N SER A 338 -8.25 1.18 -11.81
CA SER A 338 -9.08 2.13 -11.09
C SER A 338 -8.49 2.52 -9.73
N THR A 339 -7.87 1.58 -8.99
CA THR A 339 -7.17 1.89 -7.74
C THR A 339 -5.97 2.79 -7.98
N ILE A 340 -5.10 2.46 -8.93
CA ILE A 340 -3.94 3.30 -9.30
C ILE A 340 -4.40 4.73 -9.59
N SER A 341 -5.46 4.88 -10.39
CA SER A 341 -6.02 6.20 -10.73
C SER A 341 -6.51 6.96 -9.49
N GLN A 342 -7.24 6.31 -8.56
CA GLN A 342 -7.78 6.99 -7.37
C GLN A 342 -6.69 7.33 -6.35
N ILE A 343 -5.71 6.46 -6.13
CA ILE A 343 -4.54 6.80 -5.30
C ILE A 343 -3.78 7.99 -5.89
N ALA A 344 -3.66 8.04 -7.20
CA ALA A 344 -3.06 9.17 -7.88
C ALA A 344 -3.83 10.49 -7.68
N PHE A 345 -5.17 10.46 -7.60
CA PHE A 345 -5.97 11.63 -7.18
C PHE A 345 -5.56 12.13 -5.78
N MET A 346 -5.37 11.23 -4.82
CA MET A 346 -4.92 11.59 -3.46
C MET A 346 -3.53 12.21 -3.47
N MET A 347 -2.61 11.64 -4.25
CA MET A 347 -1.25 12.17 -4.42
C MET A 347 -1.26 13.58 -5.03
N VAL A 348 -2.08 13.78 -6.09
CA VAL A 348 -2.26 15.11 -6.70
C VAL A 348 -2.79 16.11 -5.69
N ALA A 349 -3.79 15.74 -4.88
CA ALA A 349 -4.37 16.61 -3.87
C ALA A 349 -3.33 17.06 -2.83
N LEU A 350 -2.57 16.09 -2.26
CA LEU A 350 -1.49 16.41 -1.32
C LEU A 350 -0.40 17.28 -1.96
N GLY A 351 -0.01 16.99 -3.20
CA GLY A 351 0.99 17.76 -3.92
C GLY A 351 0.52 19.15 -4.33
N ALA A 352 -0.78 19.34 -4.60
CA ALA A 352 -1.38 20.63 -4.94
C ALA A 352 -1.55 21.59 -3.73
N SER A 353 -1.25 21.11 -2.52
CA SER A 353 -1.28 21.88 -1.27
C SER A 353 -0.05 22.78 -1.16
N LEU A 354 0.11 23.76 -2.04
CA LEU A 354 1.22 24.72 -1.96
C LEU A 354 0.91 25.87 -0.98
N PRO A 355 1.93 26.40 -0.26
CA PRO A 355 1.75 27.61 0.54
C PRO A 355 1.40 28.78 -0.37
N GLY A 356 0.42 29.60 0.03
CA GLY A 356 0.02 30.79 -0.69
C GLY A 356 1.18 31.81 -0.79
N HIS A 357 1.27 32.50 -1.92
CA HIS A 357 2.21 33.62 -2.07
C HIS A 357 1.84 34.76 -1.12
N GLY A 358 2.56 34.90 -0.02
CA GLY A 358 2.49 36.11 0.82
C GLY A 358 2.29 35.94 2.34
N SER A 359 2.20 34.73 2.87
CA SER A 359 2.07 34.50 4.31
C SER A 359 3.27 33.74 4.88
N GLU A 360 4.19 34.43 5.49
CA GLU A 360 5.24 33.84 6.30
C GLU A 360 4.59 33.00 7.44
N GLY A 361 4.71 31.69 7.37
CA GLY A 361 4.41 30.78 8.48
C GLY A 361 2.94 30.40 8.72
N VAL A 362 1.97 30.86 7.91
CA VAL A 362 0.56 30.47 8.03
C VAL A 362 0.20 29.55 6.86
N LEU A 363 -0.24 28.32 7.18
CA LEU A 363 -0.85 27.43 6.18
C LEU A 363 -2.10 28.13 5.61
N ASP A 364 -2.03 28.54 4.35
CA ASP A 364 -3.15 29.14 3.63
C ASP A 364 -4.30 28.13 3.51
N ASN A 365 -5.53 28.63 3.39
CA ASN A 365 -6.71 27.79 3.19
C ASN A 365 -6.56 26.81 2.01
N HIS A 366 -5.80 27.17 0.97
CA HIS A 366 -5.53 26.30 -0.17
C HIS A 366 -4.63 25.12 0.16
N ALA A 367 -3.59 25.32 1.00
CA ALA A 367 -2.73 24.23 1.47
C ALA A 367 -3.50 23.24 2.35
N GLN A 368 -4.43 23.74 3.16
CA GLN A 368 -5.29 22.91 4.00
C GLN A 368 -6.29 22.10 3.18
N LEU A 369 -6.85 22.67 2.11
CA LEU A 369 -7.83 22.04 1.26
C LEU A 369 -7.28 20.76 0.61
N GLY A 370 -6.13 20.82 -0.06
CA GLY A 370 -5.56 19.65 -0.75
C GLY A 370 -5.20 18.52 0.21
N TYR A 371 -4.63 18.84 1.37
CA TYR A 371 -4.33 17.86 2.43
C TYR A 371 -5.59 17.16 2.93
N MET A 372 -6.59 17.94 3.35
CA MET A 372 -7.87 17.43 3.84
C MET A 372 -8.58 16.61 2.77
N ALA A 373 -8.69 17.11 1.54
CA ALA A 373 -9.35 16.45 0.43
C ALA A 373 -8.71 15.10 0.07
N GLY A 374 -7.37 15.05 0.05
CA GLY A 374 -6.61 13.81 -0.21
C GLY A 374 -6.90 12.74 0.83
N LEU A 375 -6.88 13.08 2.11
CA LEU A 375 -7.17 12.16 3.22
C LEU A 375 -8.65 11.80 3.33
N PHE A 376 -9.55 12.75 3.03
CA PHE A 376 -10.98 12.47 2.94
C PHE A 376 -11.28 11.47 1.81
N HIS A 377 -10.65 11.65 0.67
CA HIS A 377 -10.80 10.70 -0.43
C HIS A 377 -10.20 9.32 -0.09
N LEU A 378 -9.12 9.27 0.68
CA LEU A 378 -8.57 8.01 1.20
C LEU A 378 -9.60 7.27 2.07
N PHE A 379 -10.27 7.97 3.00
CA PHE A 379 -11.30 7.40 3.86
C PHE A 379 -12.46 6.85 3.02
N THR A 380 -13.04 7.66 2.13
CA THR A 380 -14.19 7.24 1.30
C THR A 380 -13.81 6.13 0.32
N HIS A 381 -12.62 6.24 -0.31
CA HIS A 381 -12.06 5.24 -1.22
C HIS A 381 -11.92 3.87 -0.57
N ALA A 382 -11.43 3.82 0.67
CA ALA A 382 -11.25 2.57 1.38
C ALA A 382 -12.57 1.79 1.48
N MET A 383 -13.69 2.46 1.72
CA MET A 383 -15.00 1.85 1.88
C MET A 383 -15.57 1.34 0.54
N PHE A 384 -15.71 2.23 -0.45
CA PHE A 384 -16.30 1.80 -1.72
C PHE A 384 -15.39 0.86 -2.52
N LYS A 385 -14.06 0.97 -2.39
CA LYS A 385 -13.13 0.13 -3.12
C LYS A 385 -13.06 -1.29 -2.56
N ALA A 386 -13.06 -1.43 -1.24
CA ALA A 386 -13.18 -2.73 -0.60
C ALA A 386 -14.46 -3.44 -1.03
N CYS A 387 -15.60 -2.73 -0.99
CA CYS A 387 -16.89 -3.26 -1.44
C CYS A 387 -16.86 -3.70 -2.92
N LEU A 388 -16.27 -2.91 -3.82
CA LEU A 388 -16.15 -3.27 -5.24
C LEU A 388 -15.31 -4.54 -5.46
N PHE A 389 -14.17 -4.68 -4.78
CA PHE A 389 -13.35 -5.88 -4.88
C PHE A 389 -14.02 -7.11 -4.27
N LEU A 390 -14.66 -6.97 -3.11
CA LEU A 390 -15.41 -8.06 -2.50
C LEU A 390 -16.61 -8.45 -3.36
N GLY A 391 -17.32 -7.48 -3.94
CA GLY A 391 -18.38 -7.70 -4.92
C GLY A 391 -17.89 -8.42 -6.17
N ALA A 392 -16.73 -8.04 -6.70
CA ALA A 392 -16.08 -8.75 -7.79
C ALA A 392 -15.76 -10.21 -7.40
N GLY A 393 -15.33 -10.44 -6.16
CA GLY A 393 -15.11 -11.80 -5.64
C GLY A 393 -16.39 -12.63 -5.60
N CYS A 394 -17.53 -12.07 -5.19
CA CYS A 394 -18.83 -12.75 -5.24
C CYS A 394 -19.19 -13.15 -6.69
N ILE A 395 -18.99 -12.23 -7.65
CA ILE A 395 -19.26 -12.46 -9.07
C ILE A 395 -18.37 -13.56 -9.62
N ILE A 396 -17.07 -13.49 -9.38
CA ILE A 396 -16.08 -14.49 -9.81
C ILE A 396 -16.41 -15.88 -9.23
N HIS A 397 -16.80 -15.91 -7.97
CA HIS A 397 -17.18 -17.17 -7.31
C HIS A 397 -18.44 -17.79 -7.94
N ALA A 398 -19.40 -16.96 -8.40
CA ALA A 398 -20.63 -17.43 -9.03
C ALA A 398 -20.44 -17.85 -10.49
N VAL A 399 -19.51 -17.20 -11.23
CA VAL A 399 -19.31 -17.41 -12.68
C VAL A 399 -18.07 -18.26 -12.99
N HIS A 400 -17.18 -18.42 -12.00
CA HIS A 400 -15.87 -19.12 -12.13
C HIS A 400 -14.94 -18.52 -13.21
N SER A 401 -15.08 -17.23 -13.51
CA SER A 401 -14.24 -16.51 -14.47
C SER A 401 -14.01 -15.06 -14.05
N ASN A 402 -12.82 -14.53 -14.34
CA ASN A 402 -12.48 -13.11 -14.16
C ASN A 402 -12.89 -12.26 -15.37
N GLU A 403 -13.10 -12.89 -16.54
CA GLU A 403 -13.36 -12.19 -17.80
C GLU A 403 -14.81 -11.69 -17.89
N MET A 404 -14.98 -10.41 -18.23
CA MET A 404 -16.29 -9.79 -18.41
C MET A 404 -17.11 -10.46 -19.51
N SER A 405 -16.46 -11.06 -20.52
CA SER A 405 -17.13 -11.80 -21.59
C SER A 405 -17.87 -13.06 -21.10
N ALA A 406 -17.45 -13.62 -19.96
CA ALA A 406 -18.13 -14.75 -19.30
C ALA A 406 -19.31 -14.30 -18.42
N MET A 407 -19.53 -12.99 -18.26
CA MET A 407 -20.56 -12.38 -17.41
C MET A 407 -21.70 -11.84 -18.27
N GLY A 408 -22.71 -11.25 -17.64
CA GLY A 408 -23.87 -10.62 -18.27
C GLY A 408 -25.16 -11.00 -17.57
N GLY A 409 -26.12 -10.08 -17.47
CA GLY A 409 -27.46 -10.34 -16.90
C GLY A 409 -27.50 -10.69 -15.41
N LEU A 410 -26.40 -10.59 -14.67
CA LEU A 410 -26.26 -11.12 -13.29
C LEU A 410 -27.16 -10.43 -12.26
N ARG A 411 -27.73 -9.25 -12.55
CA ARG A 411 -28.64 -8.53 -11.64
C ARG A 411 -29.84 -9.35 -11.16
N LYS A 412 -30.28 -10.33 -11.96
CA LYS A 412 -31.42 -11.20 -11.64
C LYS A 412 -31.06 -12.30 -10.64
N TYR A 413 -29.81 -12.71 -10.64
CA TYR A 413 -29.30 -13.85 -9.88
C TYR A 413 -28.62 -13.41 -8.58
N MET A 414 -28.06 -12.19 -8.55
CA MET A 414 -27.27 -11.66 -7.44
C MET A 414 -27.73 -10.26 -7.03
N PRO A 415 -28.97 -10.10 -6.50
CA PRO A 415 -29.54 -8.78 -6.22
C PRO A 415 -28.80 -7.98 -5.15
N ILE A 416 -28.30 -8.61 -4.08
CA ILE A 416 -27.57 -7.93 -3.01
C ILE A 416 -26.22 -7.44 -3.54
N THR A 417 -25.46 -8.33 -4.19
CA THR A 417 -24.18 -7.98 -4.82
C THR A 417 -24.37 -6.87 -5.88
N HIS A 418 -25.43 -6.93 -6.68
CA HIS A 418 -25.76 -5.94 -7.68
C HIS A 418 -25.98 -4.54 -7.07
N ILE A 419 -26.85 -4.43 -6.05
CA ILE A 419 -27.19 -3.12 -5.43
C ILE A 419 -25.98 -2.52 -4.73
N THR A 420 -25.24 -3.31 -3.95
CA THR A 420 -24.05 -2.83 -3.23
C THR A 420 -22.94 -2.40 -4.19
N PHE A 421 -22.74 -3.16 -5.28
CA PHE A 421 -21.80 -2.80 -6.33
C PHE A 421 -22.19 -1.50 -7.06
N LEU A 422 -23.48 -1.33 -7.37
CA LEU A 422 -24.01 -0.10 -7.99
C LEU A 422 -23.79 1.12 -7.12
N ILE A 423 -24.10 1.04 -5.82
CA ILE A 423 -23.85 2.14 -4.86
C ILE A 423 -22.39 2.57 -4.91
N CYS A 424 -21.48 1.62 -4.90
CA CYS A 424 -20.05 1.92 -4.93
C CYS A 424 -19.57 2.43 -6.31
N CYS A 425 -20.17 1.96 -7.42
CA CYS A 425 -19.92 2.52 -8.75
C CYS A 425 -20.38 3.98 -8.87
N LEU A 426 -21.54 4.32 -8.32
CA LEU A 426 -22.04 5.69 -8.27
C LEU A 426 -21.14 6.58 -7.40
N ALA A 427 -20.69 6.06 -6.25
CA ALA A 427 -19.81 6.81 -5.36
C ALA A 427 -18.45 7.12 -6.03
N ILE A 428 -17.78 6.12 -6.59
CA ILE A 428 -16.48 6.33 -7.26
C ILE A 428 -16.60 7.19 -8.53
N ALA A 429 -17.73 7.17 -9.21
CA ALA A 429 -18.01 8.03 -10.36
C ALA A 429 -18.17 9.51 -9.95
N GLY A 430 -18.41 9.80 -8.68
CA GLY A 430 -18.62 11.17 -8.19
C GLY A 430 -20.05 11.67 -8.39
N VAL A 431 -21.05 10.77 -8.28
CA VAL A 431 -22.45 11.16 -8.36
C VAL A 431 -22.84 11.97 -7.12
N PRO A 432 -23.48 13.14 -7.27
CA PRO A 432 -23.88 14.01 -6.16
C PRO A 432 -24.62 13.29 -5.03
N GLY A 433 -24.29 13.66 -3.79
CA GLY A 433 -24.90 13.10 -2.59
C GLY A 433 -24.23 11.85 -2.02
N LEU A 434 -23.30 11.22 -2.74
CA LEU A 434 -22.52 10.07 -2.29
C LEU A 434 -21.12 10.48 -1.80
N SER A 435 -20.49 9.63 -0.99
CA SER A 435 -19.21 9.95 -0.33
C SER A 435 -18.09 10.33 -1.31
N GLY A 436 -18.01 9.66 -2.46
CA GLY A 436 -17.00 9.93 -3.47
C GLY A 436 -17.18 11.26 -4.18
N PHE A 437 -18.39 11.82 -4.24
CA PHE A 437 -18.64 13.16 -4.77
C PHE A 437 -17.97 14.21 -3.89
N PHE A 438 -18.30 14.25 -2.61
CA PHE A 438 -17.76 15.25 -1.69
C PHE A 438 -16.23 15.26 -1.67
N SER A 439 -15.59 14.09 -1.55
CA SER A 439 -14.14 14.01 -1.47
C SER A 439 -13.43 14.32 -2.80
N LYS A 440 -14.01 13.90 -3.94
CA LYS A 440 -13.39 14.13 -5.26
C LYS A 440 -13.56 15.57 -5.73
N ASP A 441 -14.70 16.19 -5.42
CA ASP A 441 -14.94 17.59 -5.77
C ASP A 441 -13.95 18.51 -5.09
N GLU A 442 -13.67 18.30 -3.81
CA GLU A 442 -12.64 19.04 -3.07
C GLU A 442 -11.23 18.84 -3.67
N ILE A 443 -10.90 17.64 -4.16
CA ILE A 443 -9.64 17.41 -4.88
C ILE A 443 -9.58 18.21 -6.18
N ILE A 444 -10.66 18.21 -6.96
CA ILE A 444 -10.71 18.97 -8.22
C ILE A 444 -10.61 20.47 -7.93
N THR A 445 -11.26 20.93 -6.88
CA THR A 445 -11.15 22.33 -6.40
C THR A 445 -9.72 22.71 -6.05
N ALA A 446 -9.02 21.85 -5.28
CA ALA A 446 -7.59 22.05 -4.98
C ALA A 446 -6.73 22.08 -6.25
N CYS A 447 -7.04 21.23 -7.25
CA CYS A 447 -6.35 21.22 -8.54
C CYS A 447 -6.57 22.51 -9.33
N PHE A 448 -7.77 23.08 -9.34
CA PHE A 448 -8.04 24.37 -10.00
C PHE A 448 -7.34 25.54 -9.31
N HIS A 449 -7.23 25.52 -7.98
CA HIS A 449 -6.45 26.49 -7.24
C HIS A 449 -4.95 26.42 -7.55
N TYR A 450 -4.43 25.18 -7.74
CA TYR A 450 -3.03 25.01 -8.14
C TYR A 450 -2.79 25.51 -9.57
N SER A 451 -3.61 25.08 -10.53
CA SER A 451 -3.53 25.48 -11.94
C SER A 451 -4.81 25.08 -12.69
N PRO A 452 -5.38 25.95 -13.54
CA PRO A 452 -6.51 25.60 -14.40
C PRO A 452 -6.23 24.37 -15.29
N VAL A 453 -4.98 24.20 -15.77
CA VAL A 453 -4.58 23.05 -16.59
C VAL A 453 -4.70 21.76 -15.79
N LEU A 454 -4.22 21.76 -14.55
CA LEU A 454 -4.35 20.59 -13.66
C LEU A 454 -5.82 20.29 -13.32
N GLY A 455 -6.62 21.32 -13.03
CA GLY A 455 -8.05 21.21 -12.77
C GLY A 455 -8.80 20.52 -13.90
N TRP A 456 -8.64 20.98 -15.14
CA TRP A 456 -9.26 20.35 -16.30
C TRP A 456 -8.70 18.95 -16.60
N TRP A 457 -7.40 18.73 -16.39
CA TRP A 457 -6.79 17.41 -16.54
C TRP A 457 -7.41 16.39 -15.59
N MET A 458 -7.55 16.73 -14.31
CA MET A 458 -8.12 15.84 -13.30
C MET A 458 -9.63 15.68 -13.48
N THR A 459 -10.34 16.70 -13.99
CA THR A 459 -11.75 16.60 -14.39
C THR A 459 -11.93 15.61 -15.55
N LEU A 460 -11.05 15.61 -16.54
CA LEU A 460 -11.05 14.62 -17.61
C LEU A 460 -10.85 13.19 -17.06
N VAL A 461 -9.91 13.01 -16.13
CA VAL A 461 -9.68 11.70 -15.51
C VAL A 461 -10.89 11.25 -14.68
N ALA A 462 -11.58 12.18 -14.01
CA ALA A 462 -12.85 11.90 -13.32
C ALA A 462 -13.96 11.43 -14.28
N ALA A 463 -14.09 12.07 -15.45
CA ALA A 463 -14.97 11.64 -16.52
C ALA A 463 -14.67 10.23 -17.01
N MET A 464 -13.40 9.93 -17.25
CA MET A 464 -12.94 8.58 -17.62
C MET A 464 -13.26 7.56 -16.52
N THR A 465 -13.14 7.96 -15.25
CA THR A 465 -13.49 7.10 -14.10
C THR A 465 -14.96 6.70 -14.14
N ALA A 466 -15.86 7.66 -14.32
CA ALA A 466 -17.29 7.41 -14.44
C ALA A 466 -17.59 6.48 -15.63
N PHE A 467 -16.93 6.71 -16.78
CA PHE A 467 -17.12 5.91 -17.98
C PHE A 467 -16.68 4.45 -17.78
N TYR A 468 -15.45 4.16 -17.34
CA TYR A 468 -14.98 2.78 -17.25
C TYR A 468 -15.66 1.99 -16.12
N MET A 469 -16.06 2.65 -15.02
CA MET A 469 -16.80 1.99 -13.95
C MET A 469 -18.20 1.57 -14.40
N PHE A 470 -18.88 2.40 -15.18
CA PHE A 470 -20.20 2.03 -15.73
C PHE A 470 -20.09 1.06 -16.91
N ARG A 471 -19.01 1.11 -17.71
CA ARG A 471 -18.68 0.04 -18.66
C ARG A 471 -18.56 -1.31 -17.93
N LEU A 472 -17.81 -1.36 -16.83
CA LEU A 472 -17.66 -2.55 -15.99
C LEU A 472 -19.01 -3.02 -15.44
N TYR A 473 -19.78 -2.10 -14.86
CA TYR A 473 -21.09 -2.39 -14.27
C TYR A 473 -22.08 -2.95 -15.29
N TYR A 474 -22.20 -2.35 -16.47
CA TYR A 474 -23.09 -2.83 -17.51
C TYR A 474 -22.65 -4.17 -18.10
N GLY A 475 -21.36 -4.37 -18.30
CA GLY A 475 -20.81 -5.63 -18.79
C GLY A 475 -21.09 -6.82 -17.87
N ILE A 476 -21.21 -6.59 -16.56
CA ILE A 476 -21.47 -7.63 -15.56
C ILE A 476 -22.97 -7.86 -15.33
N PHE A 477 -23.71 -6.81 -15.05
CA PHE A 477 -25.08 -6.92 -14.52
C PHE A 477 -26.17 -6.80 -15.57
N TRP A 478 -25.84 -6.24 -16.73
CA TRP A 478 -26.78 -6.02 -17.83
C TRP A 478 -26.40 -6.88 -19.05
N GLY A 479 -27.02 -6.63 -20.17
CA GLY A 479 -26.75 -7.37 -21.39
C GLY A 479 -27.51 -8.69 -21.49
N LYS A 480 -26.97 -9.63 -22.27
CA LYS A 480 -27.50 -10.99 -22.48
C LYS A 480 -26.95 -11.95 -21.42
N ASP A 481 -27.80 -12.82 -20.91
CA ASP A 481 -27.35 -13.92 -20.03
C ASP A 481 -26.32 -14.79 -20.79
N ASN A 482 -25.23 -15.19 -20.14
CA ASN A 482 -24.22 -16.04 -20.76
C ASN A 482 -24.79 -17.47 -20.97
N GLU A 483 -24.39 -18.10 -22.06
CA GLU A 483 -24.84 -19.47 -22.40
C GLU A 483 -24.40 -20.52 -21.34
N ALA A 484 -23.28 -20.29 -20.69
CA ALA A 484 -22.79 -21.14 -19.59
C ALA A 484 -23.74 -21.20 -18.38
N TYR A 485 -24.67 -20.25 -18.23
CA TYR A 485 -25.66 -20.25 -17.13
C TYR A 485 -26.72 -21.35 -17.30
N ALA A 486 -26.83 -21.96 -18.47
CA ALA A 486 -27.66 -23.14 -18.68
C ALA A 486 -27.14 -24.38 -17.92
N GLU A 487 -25.80 -24.50 -17.80
CA GLU A 487 -25.14 -25.59 -17.08
C GLU A 487 -24.89 -25.25 -15.61
N HIS A 488 -24.44 -24.02 -15.33
CA HIS A 488 -24.13 -23.54 -13.99
C HIS A 488 -24.85 -22.21 -13.74
N ARG A 489 -26.05 -22.29 -13.15
CA ARG A 489 -26.85 -21.11 -12.85
C ARG A 489 -26.20 -20.31 -11.72
N PRO A 490 -25.84 -19.02 -11.94
CA PRO A 490 -25.30 -18.17 -10.88
C PRO A 490 -26.31 -18.03 -9.73
N HIS A 491 -25.80 -17.89 -8.53
CA HIS A 491 -26.58 -17.67 -7.31
C HIS A 491 -25.94 -16.60 -6.44
N GLU A 492 -26.73 -16.00 -5.54
CA GLU A 492 -26.22 -15.01 -4.58
C GLU A 492 -25.20 -15.66 -3.63
N ALA A 493 -24.20 -14.88 -3.24
CA ALA A 493 -23.16 -15.31 -2.31
C ALA A 493 -23.73 -15.54 -0.90
N PRO A 494 -23.10 -16.42 -0.07
CA PRO A 494 -23.53 -16.67 1.29
C PRO A 494 -23.48 -15.40 2.16
N TRP A 495 -24.22 -15.42 3.29
CA TRP A 495 -24.34 -14.25 4.17
C TRP A 495 -23.00 -13.73 4.71
N THR A 496 -22.01 -14.61 4.91
CA THR A 496 -20.66 -14.23 5.32
C THR A 496 -19.96 -13.34 4.29
N MET A 497 -20.35 -13.45 3.03
CA MET A 497 -19.80 -12.62 1.96
C MET A 497 -20.68 -11.38 1.69
N THR A 498 -22.01 -11.51 1.78
CA THR A 498 -22.93 -10.38 1.50
C THR A 498 -23.00 -9.36 2.66
N LEU A 499 -22.84 -9.78 3.92
CA LEU A 499 -22.85 -8.87 5.06
C LEU A 499 -21.75 -7.79 4.96
N PRO A 500 -20.47 -8.12 4.66
CA PRO A 500 -19.45 -7.11 4.43
C PRO A 500 -19.79 -6.12 3.31
N LEU A 501 -20.41 -6.58 2.23
CA LEU A 501 -20.85 -5.70 1.14
C LEU A 501 -21.90 -4.69 1.61
N ILE A 502 -22.89 -5.16 2.39
CA ILE A 502 -23.95 -4.29 2.94
C ILE A 502 -23.35 -3.25 3.88
N VAL A 503 -22.47 -3.66 4.80
CA VAL A 503 -21.84 -2.73 5.76
C VAL A 503 -21.02 -1.67 5.03
N LEU A 504 -20.12 -2.08 4.12
CA LEU A 504 -19.25 -1.15 3.39
C LEU A 504 -20.04 -0.23 2.46
N SER A 505 -21.10 -0.72 1.81
CA SER A 505 -21.96 0.12 0.98
C SER A 505 -22.77 1.11 1.82
N ALA A 506 -23.23 0.74 3.00
CA ALA A 506 -23.91 1.65 3.93
C ALA A 506 -22.96 2.78 4.40
N VAL A 507 -21.73 2.46 4.76
CA VAL A 507 -20.72 3.48 5.10
C VAL A 507 -20.42 4.37 3.89
N THR A 508 -20.37 3.80 2.68
CA THR A 508 -20.20 4.57 1.43
C THR A 508 -21.33 5.57 1.20
N LEU A 509 -22.58 5.25 1.56
CA LEU A 509 -23.71 6.17 1.44
C LEU A 509 -23.59 7.37 2.40
N VAL A 510 -23.21 7.13 3.66
CA VAL A 510 -23.23 8.16 4.71
C VAL A 510 -21.89 8.86 4.92
N GLY A 511 -20.79 8.22 4.56
CA GLY A 511 -19.43 8.69 4.86
C GLY A 511 -19.07 10.06 4.26
N GLY A 512 -19.77 10.49 3.21
CA GLY A 512 -19.59 11.82 2.60
C GLY A 512 -20.16 12.97 3.42
N TRP A 513 -21.08 12.69 4.33
CA TRP A 513 -21.76 13.69 5.16
C TRP A 513 -21.04 13.96 6.49
N ILE A 514 -19.95 13.22 6.75
CA ILE A 514 -19.11 13.45 7.93
C ILE A 514 -18.35 14.78 7.71
N PRO A 515 -18.35 15.71 8.70
CA PRO A 515 -17.56 16.94 8.62
C PRO A 515 -16.07 16.62 8.80
N PHE A 516 -15.48 15.99 7.80
CA PHE A 516 -14.16 15.37 7.86
C PHE A 516 -13.06 16.37 8.21
N GLY A 517 -13.14 17.59 7.68
CA GLY A 517 -12.18 18.67 7.96
C GLY A 517 -12.15 19.12 9.43
N HIS A 518 -13.21 18.86 10.21
CA HIS A 518 -13.21 19.10 11.65
C HIS A 518 -12.33 18.12 12.43
N PHE A 519 -12.08 16.94 11.86
CA PHE A 519 -11.29 15.88 12.49
C PHE A 519 -9.86 15.83 11.93
N VAL A 520 -9.71 16.05 10.62
CA VAL A 520 -8.42 15.89 9.94
C VAL A 520 -8.15 17.11 9.05
N SER A 521 -7.15 17.90 9.42
CA SER A 521 -6.67 19.05 8.66
C SER A 521 -5.16 19.21 8.79
N ALA A 522 -4.51 19.91 7.88
CA ALA A 522 -3.06 20.15 7.91
C ALA A 522 -2.62 20.99 9.11
N ALA A 523 -3.44 21.95 9.52
CA ALA A 523 -3.18 22.82 10.67
C ALA A 523 -3.61 22.20 12.01
N GLY A 524 -4.24 21.00 12.02
CA GLY A 524 -4.80 20.40 13.22
C GLY A 524 -6.06 21.10 13.76
N LYS A 525 -6.48 22.20 13.17
CA LYS A 525 -7.68 22.98 13.53
C LYS A 525 -8.86 22.56 12.68
N ALA A 526 -10.09 22.78 13.18
CA ALA A 526 -11.28 22.53 12.40
C ALA A 526 -11.25 23.33 11.08
N TYR A 527 -11.48 22.61 9.98
CA TYR A 527 -11.57 23.18 8.63
C TYR A 527 -12.95 22.92 8.07
N ASP A 528 -13.68 23.99 7.73
CA ASP A 528 -14.99 23.87 7.12
C ASP A 528 -14.87 23.60 5.61
N ILE A 529 -15.55 22.57 5.14
CA ILE A 529 -15.61 22.21 3.72
C ILE A 529 -16.54 23.19 3.01
N HIS A 530 -16.02 23.96 2.08
CA HIS A 530 -16.80 24.87 1.25
C HIS A 530 -16.84 24.39 -0.19
N LEU A 531 -17.92 23.69 -0.58
CA LEU A 531 -18.12 23.25 -1.95
C LEU A 531 -18.21 24.47 -2.89
N ASP A 532 -17.29 24.54 -3.87
CA ASP A 532 -17.39 25.49 -4.95
C ASP A 532 -18.52 25.08 -5.90
N ALA A 533 -19.63 25.83 -5.90
CA ALA A 533 -20.83 25.51 -6.66
C ALA A 533 -20.56 25.36 -8.17
N GLN A 534 -19.65 26.17 -8.73
CA GLN A 534 -19.31 26.12 -10.15
C GLN A 534 -18.57 24.82 -10.49
N ILE A 535 -17.60 24.44 -9.68
CA ILE A 535 -16.82 23.20 -9.87
C ILE A 535 -17.72 21.99 -9.61
N ALA A 536 -18.51 22.00 -8.53
CA ALA A 536 -19.41 20.91 -8.17
C ALA A 536 -20.48 20.65 -9.25
N ILE A 537 -21.08 21.67 -9.84
CA ILE A 537 -22.02 21.52 -10.94
C ILE A 537 -21.31 21.00 -12.18
N THR A 538 -20.15 21.55 -12.53
CA THR A 538 -19.39 21.15 -13.72
C THR A 538 -18.95 19.70 -13.63
N SER A 539 -18.35 19.29 -12.52
CA SER A 539 -17.90 17.91 -12.28
C SER A 539 -19.07 16.92 -12.30
N SER A 540 -20.21 17.29 -11.69
CA SER A 540 -21.45 16.48 -11.70
C SER A 540 -22.01 16.29 -13.10
N VAL A 541 -22.12 17.35 -13.88
CA VAL A 541 -22.63 17.29 -15.26
C VAL A 541 -21.73 16.40 -16.12
N ILE A 542 -20.42 16.56 -16.01
CA ILE A 542 -19.45 15.74 -16.77
C ILE A 542 -19.53 14.27 -16.35
N ALA A 543 -19.64 13.98 -15.05
CA ALA A 543 -19.80 12.61 -14.55
C ALA A 543 -21.08 11.96 -15.08
N LEU A 544 -22.21 12.67 -15.01
CA LEU A 544 -23.52 12.18 -15.51
C LEU A 544 -23.52 11.98 -17.04
N LEU A 545 -22.88 12.87 -17.79
CA LEU A 545 -22.72 12.70 -19.24
C LEU A 545 -21.86 11.48 -19.57
N SER A 546 -20.78 11.25 -18.81
CA SER A 546 -19.92 10.07 -18.97
C SER A 546 -20.64 8.77 -18.64
N ILE A 547 -21.46 8.76 -17.58
CA ILE A 547 -22.35 7.63 -17.25
C ILE A 547 -23.38 7.41 -18.38
N GLY A 548 -24.00 8.48 -18.87
CA GLY A 548 -24.95 8.42 -19.98
C GLY A 548 -24.34 7.84 -21.26
N LEU A 549 -23.09 8.25 -21.56
CA LEU A 549 -22.32 7.70 -22.69
C LEU A 549 -22.03 6.20 -22.50
N ALA A 550 -21.58 5.79 -21.31
CA ALA A 550 -21.37 4.38 -21.00
C ALA A 550 -22.68 3.57 -21.07
N THR A 551 -23.78 4.14 -20.60
CA THR A 551 -25.12 3.54 -20.69
C THR A 551 -25.52 3.31 -22.14
N TYR A 552 -25.36 4.33 -22.99
CA TYR A 552 -25.69 4.24 -24.41
C TYR A 552 -24.91 3.15 -25.14
N ILE A 553 -23.62 3.01 -24.80
CA ILE A 553 -22.70 2.07 -25.48
C ILE A 553 -22.88 0.63 -24.96
N TYR A 554 -23.04 0.42 -23.64
CA TYR A 554 -22.85 -0.89 -23.00
C TYR A 554 -24.09 -1.51 -22.36
N MET A 555 -25.21 -0.78 -22.15
CA MET A 555 -26.38 -1.33 -21.47
C MET A 555 -27.19 -2.33 -22.34
N GLY A 556 -27.02 -2.27 -23.66
CA GLY A 556 -27.74 -3.11 -24.64
C GLY A 556 -27.35 -4.59 -24.60
N LYS A 557 -28.21 -5.45 -25.13
CA LYS A 557 -27.93 -6.88 -25.32
C LYS A 557 -26.84 -7.14 -26.36
N THR A 558 -26.67 -6.25 -27.30
CA THR A 558 -25.61 -6.18 -28.31
C THR A 558 -24.91 -4.84 -28.17
N GLN A 559 -23.61 -4.78 -28.44
CA GLN A 559 -22.80 -3.58 -28.25
C GLN A 559 -22.22 -3.05 -29.57
N PRO A 560 -23.07 -2.75 -30.58
CA PRO A 560 -22.61 -2.44 -31.94
C PRO A 560 -21.74 -1.17 -31.99
N VAL A 561 -21.94 -0.23 -31.06
CA VAL A 561 -21.14 1.00 -30.98
C VAL A 561 -19.75 0.69 -30.46
N ALA A 562 -19.62 -0.18 -29.46
CA ALA A 562 -18.32 -0.60 -28.93
C ALA A 562 -17.52 -1.35 -29.99
N ASP A 563 -18.16 -2.32 -30.68
CA ASP A 563 -17.54 -3.11 -31.75
C ASP A 563 -17.05 -2.22 -32.90
N LYS A 564 -17.87 -1.22 -33.28
CA LYS A 564 -17.52 -0.25 -34.31
C LYS A 564 -16.34 0.64 -33.91
N LEU A 565 -16.31 1.10 -32.65
CA LEU A 565 -15.20 1.91 -32.13
C LEU A 565 -13.90 1.12 -32.09
N GLU A 566 -13.93 -0.15 -31.64
CA GLU A 566 -12.79 -1.04 -31.66
C GLU A 566 -12.25 -1.28 -33.09
N ALA A 567 -13.16 -1.52 -34.03
CA ALA A 567 -12.84 -1.70 -35.45
C ALA A 567 -12.27 -0.42 -36.07
N THR A 568 -12.71 0.77 -35.63
CA THR A 568 -12.25 2.06 -36.16
C THR A 568 -10.88 2.46 -35.62
N PHE A 569 -10.63 2.18 -34.32
CA PHE A 569 -9.39 2.55 -33.61
C PHE A 569 -8.60 1.36 -33.07
N PRO A 570 -8.28 0.32 -33.87
CA PRO A 570 -7.72 -0.94 -33.37
C PRO A 570 -6.32 -0.77 -32.76
N ARG A 571 -5.53 0.20 -33.25
CA ARG A 571 -4.20 0.48 -32.70
C ARG A 571 -4.29 1.10 -31.30
N LEU A 572 -5.17 2.08 -31.12
CA LEU A 572 -5.36 2.76 -29.83
C LEU A 572 -5.90 1.79 -28.79
N HIS A 573 -6.92 0.99 -29.15
CA HIS A 573 -7.45 -0.06 -28.26
C HIS A 573 -6.36 -1.06 -27.87
N ARG A 574 -5.57 -1.56 -28.83
CA ARG A 574 -4.46 -2.50 -28.55
C ARG A 574 -3.40 -1.88 -27.65
N TRP A 575 -3.05 -0.60 -27.82
CA TRP A 575 -2.09 0.09 -26.98
C TRP A 575 -2.58 0.18 -25.53
N ALA A 576 -3.80 0.62 -25.33
CA ALA A 576 -4.40 0.70 -23.99
C ALA A 576 -4.57 -0.70 -23.37
N TYR A 577 -5.05 -1.69 -24.13
CA TYR A 577 -5.19 -3.07 -23.65
C TYR A 577 -3.85 -3.70 -23.25
N LYS A 578 -2.78 -3.44 -24.02
CA LYS A 578 -1.40 -3.87 -23.75
C LYS A 578 -0.67 -2.93 -22.78
N ARG A 579 -1.41 -2.12 -22.00
CA ARG A 579 -0.83 -1.24 -20.98
C ARG A 579 0.29 -0.33 -21.53
N PHE A 580 0.14 0.14 -22.78
CA PHE A 580 1.13 0.94 -23.53
C PHE A 580 2.50 0.26 -23.63
N TYR A 581 2.54 -1.06 -23.61
CA TYR A 581 3.74 -1.90 -23.69
C TYR A 581 4.78 -1.62 -22.58
N MET A 582 4.32 -1.13 -21.43
CA MET A 582 5.23 -0.83 -20.32
C MET A 582 5.90 -2.10 -19.76
N ASP A 583 5.18 -3.22 -19.69
CA ASP A 583 5.76 -4.49 -19.25
C ASP A 583 6.88 -4.96 -20.18
N GLU A 584 6.73 -4.79 -21.50
CA GLU A 584 7.73 -5.11 -22.50
C GLU A 584 8.98 -4.23 -22.38
N VAL A 585 8.80 -2.93 -22.10
CA VAL A 585 9.92 -2.00 -21.83
C VAL A 585 10.71 -2.44 -20.61
N TYR A 586 10.03 -2.78 -19.52
CA TYR A 586 10.68 -3.28 -18.29
C TYR A 586 11.41 -4.62 -18.53
N GLN A 587 10.81 -5.55 -19.27
CA GLN A 587 11.47 -6.81 -19.65
C GLN A 587 12.70 -6.57 -20.51
N PHE A 588 12.62 -5.64 -21.47
CA PHE A 588 13.77 -5.27 -22.29
C PHE A 588 14.91 -4.71 -21.43
N VAL A 589 14.62 -3.75 -20.55
CA VAL A 589 15.62 -3.16 -19.63
C VAL A 589 16.22 -4.25 -18.74
N THR A 590 15.39 -5.09 -18.13
CA THR A 590 15.85 -6.13 -17.20
C THR A 590 16.71 -7.18 -17.91
N HIS A 591 16.23 -7.77 -19.01
CA HIS A 591 16.91 -8.88 -19.66
C HIS A 591 18.06 -8.44 -20.58
N ARG A 592 17.85 -7.36 -21.36
CA ARG A 592 18.84 -6.92 -22.36
C ARG A 592 19.90 -6.00 -21.78
N ILE A 593 19.56 -5.19 -20.76
CA ILE A 593 20.50 -4.22 -20.18
C ILE A 593 21.05 -4.77 -18.86
N ILE A 594 20.20 -4.95 -17.83
CA ILE A 594 20.66 -5.29 -16.49
C ILE A 594 21.31 -6.67 -16.46
N PHE A 595 20.62 -7.72 -16.93
CA PHE A 595 21.20 -9.07 -16.87
C PHE A 595 22.41 -9.24 -17.77
N ARG A 596 22.39 -8.64 -18.97
CA ARG A 596 23.48 -8.82 -19.92
C ARG A 596 24.73 -8.04 -19.55
N TYR A 597 24.60 -6.78 -19.16
CA TYR A 597 25.73 -5.86 -19.00
C TYR A 597 26.13 -5.61 -17.56
N ILE A 598 25.28 -5.95 -16.56
CA ILE A 598 25.55 -5.76 -15.15
C ILE A 598 25.65 -7.12 -14.44
N SER A 599 24.58 -7.92 -14.43
CA SER A 599 24.53 -9.14 -13.62
C SER A 599 25.50 -10.22 -14.10
N ARG A 600 25.62 -10.44 -15.43
CA ARG A 600 26.55 -11.44 -15.96
C ARG A 600 28.03 -11.12 -15.70
N PRO A 601 28.53 -9.88 -15.94
CA PRO A 601 29.90 -9.51 -15.58
C PRO A 601 30.17 -9.64 -14.07
N ILE A 602 29.24 -9.22 -13.21
CA ILE A 602 29.37 -9.37 -11.76
C ILE A 602 29.44 -10.84 -11.37
N ALA A 603 28.54 -11.67 -11.89
CA ALA A 603 28.56 -13.12 -11.61
C ALA A 603 29.81 -13.82 -12.18
N TRP A 604 30.36 -13.34 -13.29
CA TRP A 604 31.63 -13.82 -13.81
C TRP A 604 32.79 -13.45 -12.88
N PHE A 605 32.84 -12.20 -12.43
CA PHE A 605 33.86 -11.73 -11.49
C PHE A 605 33.81 -12.50 -10.17
N ASP A 606 32.62 -12.67 -9.62
CA ASP A 606 32.39 -13.43 -8.39
C ASP A 606 32.97 -14.86 -8.49
N ARG A 607 32.57 -15.61 -9.53
CA ARG A 607 32.98 -17.00 -9.72
C ARG A 607 34.45 -17.17 -10.08
N HIS A 608 35.01 -16.28 -10.91
CA HIS A 608 36.37 -16.49 -11.44
C HIS A 608 37.44 -15.75 -10.63
N VAL A 609 37.10 -14.60 -10.05
CA VAL A 609 38.06 -13.82 -9.28
C VAL A 609 37.93 -14.12 -7.80
N ILE A 610 36.72 -13.98 -7.21
CA ILE A 610 36.56 -14.17 -5.76
C ILE A 610 36.63 -15.64 -5.40
N ASP A 611 35.78 -16.48 -5.95
CA ASP A 611 35.80 -17.93 -5.71
C ASP A 611 37.14 -18.54 -6.14
N GLY A 612 37.65 -18.15 -7.33
CA GLY A 612 38.92 -18.59 -7.86
C GLY A 612 40.10 -18.24 -6.95
N PHE A 613 40.08 -17.09 -6.28
CA PHE A 613 41.07 -16.71 -5.29
C PHE A 613 41.02 -17.61 -4.04
N PHE A 614 39.82 -17.89 -3.52
CA PHE A 614 39.65 -18.79 -2.38
C PHE A 614 40.03 -20.25 -2.72
N ASP A 615 39.69 -20.70 -3.93
CA ASP A 615 40.09 -22.01 -4.44
C ASP A 615 41.60 -22.10 -4.57
N PHE A 616 42.27 -21.04 -5.05
CA PHE A 616 43.72 -20.96 -5.10
C PHE A 616 44.37 -21.04 -3.69
N LEU A 617 43.82 -20.33 -2.70
CA LEU A 617 44.27 -20.40 -1.31
C LEU A 617 44.07 -21.82 -0.74
N ALA A 618 42.95 -22.44 -0.99
CA ALA A 618 42.69 -23.81 -0.57
C ALA A 618 43.64 -24.79 -1.24
N TRP A 619 43.88 -24.67 -2.55
CA TRP A 619 44.89 -25.46 -3.27
C TRP A 619 46.28 -25.25 -2.73
N GLY A 620 46.71 -24.00 -2.47
CA GLY A 620 48.00 -23.66 -1.88
C GLY A 620 48.19 -24.29 -0.49
N THR A 621 47.17 -24.21 0.35
CA THR A 621 47.14 -24.84 1.67
C THR A 621 47.28 -26.36 1.58
N GLN A 622 46.54 -27.00 0.66
CA GLN A 622 46.65 -28.43 0.40
C GLN A 622 48.04 -28.83 -0.09
N ARG A 623 48.66 -28.05 -1.00
CA ARG A 623 50.02 -28.30 -1.50
C ARG A 623 51.05 -28.15 -0.40
N LEU A 624 50.94 -27.10 0.42
CA LEU A 624 51.83 -26.88 1.58
C LEU A 624 51.68 -28.04 2.57
N SER A 625 50.45 -28.46 2.86
CA SER A 625 50.20 -29.63 3.73
C SER A 625 50.88 -30.90 3.21
N LEU A 626 50.81 -31.17 1.91
CA LEU A 626 51.48 -32.32 1.27
C LEU A 626 52.99 -32.21 1.36
N CYS A 627 53.59 -31.00 1.24
CA CYS A 627 55.02 -30.79 1.40
C CYS A 627 55.53 -31.07 2.82
N ILE A 628 54.75 -30.62 3.84
CA ILE A 628 55.14 -30.80 5.24
C ILE A 628 54.76 -32.18 5.79
N ARG A 629 53.90 -32.95 5.11
CA ARG A 629 53.48 -34.28 5.53
C ARG A 629 54.65 -35.26 5.71
N GLY A 630 55.72 -35.11 4.92
CA GLY A 630 56.92 -35.91 5.02
C GLY A 630 57.68 -35.72 6.36
N LEU A 631 57.43 -34.62 7.09
CA LEU A 631 57.99 -34.40 8.42
C LEU A 631 57.36 -35.30 9.48
N GLN A 632 56.18 -35.84 9.22
CA GLN A 632 55.46 -36.78 10.08
C GLN A 632 55.77 -38.22 9.66
N ASN A 633 57.01 -38.66 9.85
CA ASN A 633 57.46 -40.00 9.45
C ASN A 633 57.40 -41.06 10.56
N GLY A 634 56.85 -40.72 11.73
CA GLY A 634 56.77 -41.62 12.90
C GLY A 634 58.07 -41.78 13.68
N SER A 635 59.15 -41.13 13.28
CA SER A 635 60.43 -41.18 13.99
C SER A 635 60.50 -40.20 15.16
N VAL A 636 60.50 -40.71 16.38
CA VAL A 636 60.58 -39.90 17.60
C VAL A 636 61.88 -39.05 17.62
N GLN A 637 63.00 -39.58 17.08
CA GLN A 637 64.24 -38.87 16.98
C GLN A 637 64.19 -37.66 16.07
N ALA A 638 63.51 -37.79 14.93
CA ALA A 638 63.25 -36.67 13.99
C ALA A 638 62.39 -35.56 14.64
N TYR A 639 61.38 -35.93 15.38
CA TYR A 639 60.54 -34.97 16.09
C TYR A 639 61.27 -34.24 17.20
N ALA A 640 62.06 -34.96 17.99
CA ALA A 640 62.93 -34.36 19.04
C ALA A 640 63.93 -33.38 18.43
N PHE A 641 64.56 -33.71 17.30
CA PHE A 641 65.45 -32.83 16.58
C PHE A 641 64.78 -31.57 16.09
N VAL A 642 63.66 -31.67 15.44
CA VAL A 642 62.84 -30.52 14.92
C VAL A 642 62.41 -29.64 16.10
N PHE A 643 61.97 -30.23 17.21
CA PHE A 643 61.64 -29.50 18.44
C PHE A 643 62.85 -28.73 19.01
N ALA A 644 63.98 -29.34 19.11
CA ALA A 644 65.20 -28.69 19.60
C ALA A 644 65.67 -27.54 18.71
N VAL A 645 65.60 -27.71 17.37
CA VAL A 645 65.94 -26.66 16.40
C VAL A 645 64.90 -25.52 16.49
N GLY A 646 63.58 -25.81 16.60
CA GLY A 646 62.54 -24.82 16.77
C GLY A 646 62.68 -24.00 18.05
N ALA A 647 63.02 -24.67 19.19
CA ALA A 647 63.27 -24.00 20.45
C ALA A 647 64.54 -23.09 20.39
N LEU A 648 65.59 -23.54 19.71
CA LEU A 648 66.76 -22.74 19.49
C LEU A 648 66.55 -21.51 18.63
N LEU A 649 65.72 -21.64 17.56
CA LEU A 649 65.34 -20.53 16.72
C LEU A 649 64.51 -19.49 17.48
N VAL A 650 63.52 -19.92 18.28
CA VAL A 650 62.70 -19.02 19.11
C VAL A 650 63.59 -18.30 20.12
N PHE A 651 64.52 -19.01 20.74
CA PHE A 651 65.49 -18.43 21.68
C PHE A 651 66.40 -17.38 21.01
N LEU A 652 66.93 -17.64 19.81
CA LEU A 652 67.68 -16.68 19.02
C LEU A 652 66.87 -15.43 18.65
N ILE A 653 65.58 -15.58 18.24
CA ILE A 653 64.68 -14.45 17.94
C ILE A 653 64.43 -13.60 19.20
N MET A 654 64.36 -14.21 20.37
CA MET A 654 64.15 -13.48 21.63
C MET A 654 65.38 -12.74 22.13
N ILE A 655 66.58 -13.08 21.66
CA ILE A 655 67.90 -12.44 22.04
C ILE A 655 68.26 -11.32 21.04
N LEU A 656 67.84 -11.42 19.78
CA LEU A 656 67.93 -10.37 18.76
C LEU A 656 66.84 -9.30 18.94
#